data_09c4b396e02f8ac414d863966988ad0a
#
_entry.id   09c4b396e02f8ac414d863966988ad0a
#
_cell.length_a   1.000
_cell.length_b   1.000
_cell.length_c   1.000
_cell.angle_alpha   90.00
_cell.angle_beta   90.00
_cell.angle_gamma   90.00
#
_symmetry.space_group_name_H-M   'P 1'
#
loop_
_entity.id
_entity.type
_entity.pdbx_description
1 polymer ?
#
loop_
_entity_poly.entity_id
_entity_poly.type
_entity_poly.pdbx_seq_one_letter_code
_entity_poly.pdbx_strand_id
1 'polypeptide(L)'
;MAREKPAENGASAVMDIPLRFGADPYVWACWLYYEEGLTQGDIASTMGISRATVNAYLADARERGIIQITLDPARLASLHLAQELKRHFGLHDCIVAPTRDDGEALIDRLGAVGAQVLEKLIRSGDRLAVVWGRTTLAVGERLKLTGLQDVTVLQATGGTAATLNSTPQQCAWTFAEAVGGHCENILAPIVVSSPAVRQMLEDETMLRTQLQRLTTANKIIFSIASLRPNSTVHQSGLLDEPGTLQHYLANKAVGTLTGHFIDERGRRVAGPLDDRVIGMGFEQMKAIPTRIGIAGGTDKVPAILAALRGQLISVLVTDAVTARGILRADGVGDIDAKLSPRPRAEAQAFTQREQVKKFINDPQDVIEEMMAGAIAAYRSHMTPLPGYPRALVAKDGPRDGKVGIVIGGGSGHEPCFFGYVGKGLADAVAVGNVFSSPPPDPIFECVKAVDRGAGVLFVYGNYHGDVMNFDMAAEIATEAGIPVRTVITTDDIASANREDREGRRGVAGNVFAFKIAGAAADRGLDLETCATITRRCNERTFTLGVALEPCSLPQTRRYNFEIGPDDMEIGIGIHGEPGVLREALTSADEIVDMVMDKIFAEMRPGAGDRVAVLVNSFGSTPMMELFILYRRIEERLSAKSVTIAANWIGHYCTSIDMAGASISVLHLDAELEDLLAHPCDGPALRVG
;
A
#
# COMPACT_ATOMS: atom_id res chain seq x y z
N MET A 1 17.37 51.63 -50.88
CA MET A 1 17.51 50.21 -50.98
C MET A 1 17.28 49.64 -49.56
N ALA A 2 16.03 49.30 -49.26
CA ALA A 2 15.63 48.70 -48.01
C ALA A 2 15.76 47.20 -48.17
N ARG A 3 16.44 46.50 -47.22
CA ARG A 3 16.51 45.07 -47.13
C ARG A 3 15.28 44.57 -46.36
N GLU A 4 14.41 43.87 -47.05
CA GLU A 4 13.32 43.10 -46.46
C GLU A 4 13.88 41.97 -45.58
N LYS A 5 13.31 41.86 -44.38
CA LYS A 5 13.48 40.66 -43.49
C LYS A 5 12.59 39.55 -44.02
N PRO A 6 13.04 38.28 -44.01
CA PRO A 6 12.17 37.14 -44.32
C PRO A 6 11.17 36.92 -43.17
N ALA A 7 9.92 36.70 -43.53
CA ALA A 7 8.87 36.29 -42.64
C ALA A 7 9.13 34.83 -42.16
N GLU A 8 9.20 34.62 -40.86
CA GLU A 8 9.16 33.31 -40.24
C GLU A 8 7.74 32.74 -40.37
N ASN A 9 7.57 31.84 -41.31
CA ASN A 9 6.42 30.98 -41.38
C ASN A 9 6.58 29.85 -40.32
N GLY A 10 5.98 30.04 -39.15
CA GLY A 10 5.69 28.95 -38.23
C GLY A 10 4.60 28.05 -38.79
N ALA A 11 4.97 27.12 -39.65
CA ALA A 11 4.07 26.02 -40.03
C ALA A 11 3.93 25.08 -38.83
N SER A 12 2.79 25.14 -38.16
CA SER A 12 2.31 24.03 -37.29
C SER A 12 2.37 22.75 -38.13
N ALA A 13 3.26 21.83 -37.79
CA ALA A 13 3.30 20.54 -38.40
C ALA A 13 1.93 19.87 -38.16
N VAL A 14 1.14 19.76 -39.22
CA VAL A 14 -0.12 19.00 -39.15
C VAL A 14 0.25 17.54 -38.88
N MET A 15 -0.12 17.05 -37.70
CA MET A 15 0.09 15.66 -37.29
C MET A 15 -0.62 14.75 -38.30
N ASP A 16 0.13 13.88 -38.99
CA ASP A 16 -0.42 12.96 -39.98
C ASP A 16 -1.04 11.74 -39.27
N ILE A 17 -2.27 11.94 -38.76
CA ILE A 17 -3.00 10.90 -38.07
C ILE A 17 -3.55 9.89 -39.07
N PRO A 18 -3.25 8.58 -38.92
CA PRO A 18 -3.79 7.57 -39.84
C PRO A 18 -5.31 7.58 -39.86
N LEU A 19 -5.90 7.56 -41.06
CA LEU A 19 -7.36 7.66 -41.31
C LEU A 19 -8.22 6.74 -40.46
N ARG A 20 -7.72 5.55 -40.11
CA ARG A 20 -8.39 4.60 -39.21
C ARG A 20 -8.71 5.12 -37.83
N PHE A 21 -8.07 6.18 -37.35
CA PHE A 21 -8.30 6.82 -36.07
C PHE A 21 -9.16 8.09 -36.14
N GLY A 22 -9.79 8.35 -37.31
CA GLY A 22 -10.75 9.44 -37.46
C GLY A 22 -10.20 10.83 -37.27
N ALA A 23 -8.90 11.06 -37.48
CA ALA A 23 -8.18 12.30 -37.22
C ALA A 23 -8.16 12.71 -35.72
N ASP A 24 -8.42 11.78 -34.80
CA ASP A 24 -8.39 12.00 -33.35
C ASP A 24 -7.05 11.55 -32.76
N PRO A 25 -6.19 12.47 -32.30
CA PRO A 25 -4.89 12.13 -31.75
C PRO A 25 -4.98 11.38 -30.42
N TYR A 26 -6.04 11.59 -29.65
CA TYR A 26 -6.26 10.88 -28.39
C TYR A 26 -6.54 9.39 -28.62
N VAL A 27 -7.40 9.07 -29.59
CA VAL A 27 -7.69 7.68 -29.98
C VAL A 27 -6.42 7.00 -30.50
N TRP A 28 -5.62 7.69 -31.31
CA TRP A 28 -4.38 7.14 -31.85
C TRP A 28 -3.33 6.90 -30.76
N ALA A 29 -3.09 7.85 -29.87
CA ALA A 29 -2.18 7.68 -28.71
C ALA A 29 -2.61 6.51 -27.83
N CYS A 30 -3.91 6.40 -27.55
CA CYS A 30 -4.46 5.29 -26.76
C CYS A 30 -4.29 3.93 -27.44
N TRP A 31 -4.53 3.84 -28.72
CA TRP A 31 -4.31 2.60 -29.47
C TRP A 31 -2.85 2.14 -29.38
N LEU A 32 -1.89 3.05 -29.62
CA LEU A 32 -0.46 2.74 -29.56
C LEU A 32 -0.04 2.27 -28.15
N TYR A 33 -0.64 2.87 -27.10
CA TYR A 33 -0.29 2.54 -25.73
C TYR A 33 -0.93 1.24 -25.22
N TYR A 34 -2.25 1.07 -25.42
CA TYR A 34 -3.00 -0.02 -24.80
C TYR A 34 -3.11 -1.28 -25.70
N GLU A 35 -3.12 -1.13 -27.03
CA GLU A 35 -3.24 -2.23 -27.96
C GLU A 35 -1.89 -2.68 -28.53
N GLU A 36 -1.03 -1.73 -28.90
CA GLU A 36 0.29 -2.06 -29.45
C GLU A 36 1.37 -2.15 -28.36
N GLY A 37 1.08 -1.73 -27.12
CA GLY A 37 1.97 -1.86 -25.96
C GLY A 37 3.23 -1.02 -26.05
N LEU A 38 3.23 0.06 -26.85
CA LEU A 38 4.38 0.93 -27.02
C LEU A 38 4.64 1.79 -25.79
N THR A 39 5.91 2.09 -25.51
CA THR A 39 6.25 3.06 -24.48
C THR A 39 5.86 4.47 -24.90
N GLN A 40 5.66 5.36 -23.94
CA GLN A 40 5.34 6.78 -24.24
C GLN A 40 6.42 7.46 -25.07
N GLY A 41 7.68 7.04 -24.97
CA GLY A 41 8.79 7.52 -25.79
C GLY A 41 8.65 7.06 -27.26
N ASP A 42 8.29 5.80 -27.49
CA ASP A 42 8.06 5.25 -28.83
C ASP A 42 6.84 5.90 -29.47
N ILE A 43 5.78 6.14 -28.71
CA ILE A 43 4.56 6.85 -29.15
C ILE A 43 4.89 8.29 -29.54
N ALA A 44 5.68 9.01 -28.73
CA ALA A 44 6.13 10.35 -29.02
C ALA A 44 6.90 10.42 -30.36
N SER A 45 7.80 9.46 -30.56
CA SER A 45 8.55 9.32 -31.83
C SER A 45 7.63 9.00 -33.00
N THR A 46 6.65 8.10 -32.82
CA THR A 46 5.71 7.68 -33.85
C THR A 46 4.74 8.81 -34.26
N MET A 47 4.30 9.59 -33.30
CA MET A 47 3.35 10.68 -33.52
C MET A 47 4.02 12.00 -33.86
N GLY A 48 5.36 12.10 -33.75
CA GLY A 48 6.12 13.34 -33.98
C GLY A 48 5.84 14.45 -32.95
N ILE A 49 5.53 14.06 -31.71
CA ILE A 49 5.20 14.99 -30.60
C ILE A 49 6.09 14.71 -29.39
N SER A 50 6.03 15.58 -28.38
CA SER A 50 6.76 15.35 -27.13
C SER A 50 6.14 14.22 -26.30
N ARG A 51 6.95 13.54 -25.48
CA ARG A 51 6.47 12.55 -24.50
C ARG A 51 5.46 13.19 -23.51
N ALA A 52 5.66 14.45 -23.13
CA ALA A 52 4.71 15.20 -22.31
C ALA A 52 3.34 15.33 -22.99
N THR A 53 3.31 15.59 -24.30
CA THR A 53 2.07 15.66 -25.10
C THR A 53 1.38 14.30 -25.17
N VAL A 54 2.13 13.18 -25.29
CA VAL A 54 1.56 11.84 -25.25
C VAL A 54 0.89 11.57 -23.90
N ASN A 55 1.55 11.95 -22.78
CA ASN A 55 0.97 11.85 -21.44
C ASN A 55 -0.32 12.66 -21.31
N ALA A 56 -0.33 13.90 -21.79
CA ALA A 56 -1.53 14.73 -21.79
C ALA A 56 -2.66 14.06 -22.60
N TYR A 57 -2.35 13.50 -23.78
CA TYR A 57 -3.35 12.80 -24.60
C TYR A 57 -3.93 11.57 -23.91
N LEU A 58 -3.12 10.77 -23.23
CA LEU A 58 -3.58 9.61 -22.47
C LEU A 58 -4.40 10.00 -21.24
N ALA A 59 -4.07 11.08 -20.57
CA ALA A 59 -4.83 11.64 -19.44
C ALA A 59 -6.19 12.19 -19.92
N ASP A 60 -6.20 13.04 -20.93
CA ASP A 60 -7.40 13.61 -21.55
C ASP A 60 -8.34 12.54 -22.10
N ALA A 61 -7.77 11.48 -22.67
CA ALA A 61 -8.57 10.34 -23.19
C ALA A 61 -9.34 9.60 -22.09
N ARG A 62 -8.77 9.52 -20.86
CA ARG A 62 -9.48 8.99 -19.69
C ARG A 62 -10.60 9.95 -19.23
N GLU A 63 -10.31 11.24 -19.15
CA GLU A 63 -11.28 12.26 -18.76
C GLU A 63 -12.46 12.34 -19.75
N ARG A 64 -12.18 12.22 -21.05
CA ARG A 64 -13.21 12.22 -22.12
C ARG A 64 -13.95 10.89 -22.25
N GLY A 65 -13.60 9.87 -21.44
CA GLY A 65 -14.23 8.55 -21.51
C GLY A 65 -13.90 7.74 -22.77
N ILE A 66 -12.86 8.16 -23.55
CA ILE A 66 -12.35 7.38 -24.70
C ILE A 66 -11.77 6.07 -24.20
N ILE A 67 -11.20 6.07 -22.99
CA ILE A 67 -10.76 4.87 -22.26
C ILE A 67 -11.52 4.80 -20.95
N GLN A 68 -12.06 3.61 -20.67
CA GLN A 68 -12.63 3.27 -19.38
C GLN A 68 -11.80 2.16 -18.73
N ILE A 69 -11.15 2.44 -17.58
CA ILE A 69 -10.46 1.43 -16.78
C ILE A 69 -11.46 0.93 -15.75
N THR A 70 -11.95 -0.29 -15.93
CA THR A 70 -12.82 -0.96 -14.96
C THR A 70 -12.01 -2.02 -14.22
N LEU A 71 -12.05 -2.00 -12.88
CA LEU A 71 -11.55 -3.12 -12.09
C LEU A 71 -12.51 -4.30 -12.24
N ASP A 72 -11.96 -5.49 -12.48
CA ASP A 72 -12.73 -6.72 -12.54
C ASP A 72 -13.49 -6.94 -11.22
N PRO A 73 -14.85 -6.93 -11.22
CA PRO A 73 -15.64 -7.09 -9.99
C PRO A 73 -15.34 -8.38 -9.24
N ALA A 74 -14.99 -9.47 -9.97
CA ALA A 74 -14.63 -10.74 -9.34
C ALA A 74 -13.32 -10.66 -8.58
N ARG A 75 -12.35 -9.89 -9.08
CA ARG A 75 -11.08 -9.66 -8.37
C ARG A 75 -11.29 -8.78 -7.14
N LEU A 76 -12.09 -7.73 -7.23
CA LEU A 76 -12.44 -6.90 -6.07
C LEU A 76 -13.15 -7.71 -4.99
N ALA A 77 -14.15 -8.51 -5.34
CA ALA A 77 -14.83 -9.38 -4.41
C ALA A 77 -13.87 -10.38 -3.73
N SER A 78 -12.91 -10.92 -4.48
CA SER A 78 -11.89 -11.83 -3.92
C SER A 78 -10.96 -11.13 -2.93
N LEU A 79 -10.58 -9.87 -3.18
CA LEU A 79 -9.76 -9.07 -2.26
C LEU A 79 -10.50 -8.78 -0.96
N HIS A 80 -11.78 -8.36 -1.04
CA HIS A 80 -12.61 -8.14 0.14
C HIS A 80 -12.80 -9.42 0.98
N LEU A 81 -13.06 -10.56 0.33
CA LEU A 81 -13.15 -11.86 1.01
C LEU A 81 -11.85 -12.22 1.72
N ALA A 82 -10.71 -11.99 1.08
CA ALA A 82 -9.40 -12.25 1.65
C ALA A 82 -9.18 -11.38 2.91
N GLN A 83 -9.53 -10.11 2.83
CA GLN A 83 -9.41 -9.16 3.94
C GLN A 83 -10.32 -9.54 5.11
N GLU A 84 -11.59 -9.91 4.83
CA GLU A 84 -12.52 -10.37 5.88
C GLU A 84 -12.06 -11.65 6.54
N LEU A 85 -11.59 -12.64 5.79
CA LEU A 85 -11.03 -13.87 6.38
C LEU A 85 -9.80 -13.59 7.24
N LYS A 86 -8.87 -12.77 6.74
CA LYS A 86 -7.67 -12.36 7.48
C LYS A 86 -8.03 -11.72 8.81
N ARG A 87 -8.95 -10.74 8.79
CA ARG A 87 -9.41 -10.02 9.98
C ARG A 87 -10.14 -10.93 10.96
N HIS A 88 -11.11 -11.72 10.46
CA HIS A 88 -12.00 -12.52 11.30
C HIS A 88 -11.25 -13.65 12.04
N PHE A 89 -10.30 -14.31 11.37
CA PHE A 89 -9.54 -15.42 11.95
C PHE A 89 -8.14 -15.04 12.44
N GLY A 90 -7.74 -13.78 12.35
CA GLY A 90 -6.41 -13.30 12.77
C GLY A 90 -5.27 -13.91 11.96
N LEU A 91 -5.46 -14.13 10.65
CA LEU A 91 -4.44 -14.70 9.78
C LEU A 91 -3.31 -13.70 9.51
N HIS A 92 -2.10 -14.23 9.35
CA HIS A 92 -0.97 -13.45 8.87
C HIS A 92 -1.24 -12.90 7.47
N ASP A 93 -1.77 -13.77 6.58
CA ASP A 93 -2.27 -13.36 5.28
C ASP A 93 -3.35 -14.30 4.73
N CYS A 94 -4.12 -13.83 3.76
CA CYS A 94 -5.15 -14.61 3.09
C CYS A 94 -5.25 -14.19 1.62
N ILE A 95 -5.27 -15.18 0.73
CA ILE A 95 -5.41 -14.95 -0.69
C ILE A 95 -6.60 -15.76 -1.20
N VAL A 96 -7.53 -15.07 -1.85
CA VAL A 96 -8.72 -15.67 -2.45
C VAL A 96 -8.62 -15.62 -3.96
N ALA A 97 -8.50 -16.78 -4.59
CA ALA A 97 -8.50 -16.90 -6.04
C ALA A 97 -9.84 -16.44 -6.61
N PRO A 98 -9.86 -15.54 -7.61
CA PRO A 98 -11.09 -15.07 -8.22
C PRO A 98 -11.79 -16.21 -8.99
N THR A 99 -13.12 -16.13 -9.03
CA THR A 99 -13.91 -17.03 -9.86
C THR A 99 -13.76 -16.60 -11.32
N ARG A 100 -13.45 -17.54 -12.23
CA ARG A 100 -13.37 -17.32 -13.68
C ARG A 100 -14.22 -18.37 -14.39
N ASP A 101 -14.85 -17.96 -15.47
CA ASP A 101 -15.64 -18.85 -16.35
C ASP A 101 -14.81 -19.41 -17.53
N ASP A 102 -13.50 -19.50 -17.37
CA ASP A 102 -12.53 -19.92 -18.38
C ASP A 102 -12.35 -21.45 -18.48
N GLY A 103 -13.13 -22.23 -17.70
CA GLY A 103 -13.06 -23.68 -17.68
C GLY A 103 -11.86 -24.26 -16.93
N GLU A 104 -10.99 -23.43 -16.34
CA GLU A 104 -9.84 -23.89 -15.56
C GLU A 104 -10.28 -24.57 -14.27
N ALA A 105 -9.72 -25.76 -13.99
CA ALA A 105 -10.05 -26.52 -12.78
C ALA A 105 -9.64 -25.75 -11.50
N LEU A 106 -10.47 -25.84 -10.45
CA LEU A 106 -10.21 -25.19 -9.16
C LEU A 106 -8.81 -25.50 -8.59
N ILE A 107 -8.35 -26.74 -8.74
CA ILE A 107 -7.03 -27.19 -8.26
C ILE A 107 -5.92 -26.43 -9.00
N ASP A 108 -6.06 -26.20 -10.29
CA ASP A 108 -5.09 -25.50 -11.11
C ASP A 108 -4.98 -24.02 -10.74
N ARG A 109 -6.12 -23.36 -10.52
CA ARG A 109 -6.16 -21.98 -10.03
C ARG A 109 -5.53 -21.83 -8.64
N LEU A 110 -5.88 -22.73 -7.71
CA LEU A 110 -5.28 -22.72 -6.36
C LEU A 110 -3.79 -23.03 -6.41
N GLY A 111 -3.36 -23.90 -7.32
CA GLY A 111 -1.96 -24.20 -7.58
C GLY A 111 -1.18 -22.96 -8.02
N ALA A 112 -1.71 -22.21 -9.00
CA ALA A 112 -1.08 -21.00 -9.52
C ALA A 112 -0.99 -19.90 -8.46
N VAL A 113 -2.07 -19.65 -7.72
CA VAL A 113 -2.09 -18.64 -6.64
C VAL A 113 -1.20 -19.07 -5.48
N GLY A 114 -1.21 -20.36 -5.11
CA GLY A 114 -0.35 -20.89 -4.07
C GLY A 114 1.15 -20.79 -4.39
N ALA A 115 1.53 -20.98 -5.66
CA ALA A 115 2.90 -20.76 -6.13
C ALA A 115 3.32 -19.31 -5.94
N GLN A 116 2.51 -18.34 -6.38
CA GLN A 116 2.78 -16.91 -6.19
C GLN A 116 2.93 -16.51 -4.71
N VAL A 117 2.14 -17.12 -3.83
CA VAL A 117 2.24 -16.89 -2.38
C VAL A 117 3.57 -17.43 -1.84
N LEU A 118 3.93 -18.66 -2.22
CA LEU A 118 5.16 -19.25 -1.76
C LEU A 118 6.40 -18.53 -2.30
N GLU A 119 6.37 -18.04 -3.55
CA GLU A 119 7.43 -17.21 -4.13
C GLU A 119 7.73 -15.95 -3.30
N LYS A 120 6.69 -15.37 -2.70
CA LYS A 120 6.85 -14.21 -1.81
C LYS A 120 7.30 -14.56 -0.40
N LEU A 121 7.02 -15.77 0.08
CA LEU A 121 7.28 -16.15 1.46
C LEU A 121 8.59 -16.91 1.66
N ILE A 122 9.07 -17.66 0.65
CA ILE A 122 10.27 -18.48 0.77
C ILE A 122 11.53 -17.63 0.67
N ARG A 123 12.54 -17.98 1.45
CA ARG A 123 13.85 -17.31 1.50
C ARG A 123 14.98 -18.31 1.52
N SER A 124 16.19 -17.88 1.17
CA SER A 124 17.40 -18.69 1.34
C SER A 124 17.57 -19.14 2.78
N GLY A 125 17.98 -20.39 2.98
CA GLY A 125 18.12 -21.00 4.31
C GLY A 125 16.82 -21.55 4.92
N ASP A 126 15.68 -21.43 4.24
CA ASP A 126 14.40 -21.96 4.74
C ASP A 126 14.35 -23.48 4.78
N ARG A 127 13.62 -23.99 5.75
CA ARG A 127 13.32 -25.42 5.91
C ARG A 127 11.80 -25.61 5.77
N LEU A 128 11.39 -25.95 4.53
CA LEU A 128 9.99 -26.06 4.14
C LEU A 128 9.49 -27.50 4.30
N ALA A 129 8.59 -27.74 5.24
CA ALA A 129 7.87 -29.00 5.32
C ALA A 129 6.75 -29.03 4.27
N VAL A 130 6.67 -30.11 3.50
CA VAL A 130 5.68 -30.30 2.44
C VAL A 130 4.81 -31.51 2.77
N VAL A 131 3.50 -31.28 2.86
CA VAL A 131 2.49 -32.33 3.01
C VAL A 131 1.92 -32.64 1.64
N TRP A 132 1.66 -33.90 1.40
CA TRP A 132 1.13 -34.38 0.13
C TRP A 132 -0.33 -33.99 -0.13
N GLY A 133 -0.73 -34.01 -1.41
CA GLY A 133 -2.08 -33.74 -1.86
C GLY A 133 -2.11 -33.13 -3.27
N ARG A 134 -3.21 -33.31 -3.97
CA ARG A 134 -3.38 -32.82 -5.35
C ARG A 134 -3.15 -31.31 -5.47
N THR A 135 -3.72 -30.55 -4.53
CA THR A 135 -3.57 -29.08 -4.56
C THR A 135 -2.14 -28.67 -4.18
N THR A 136 -1.50 -29.36 -3.23
CA THR A 136 -0.10 -29.12 -2.87
C THR A 136 0.82 -29.42 -4.07
N LEU A 137 0.62 -30.55 -4.76
CA LEU A 137 1.41 -30.88 -5.95
C LEU A 137 1.24 -29.80 -7.03
N ALA A 138 0.01 -29.37 -7.30
CA ALA A 138 -0.27 -28.33 -8.28
C ALA A 138 0.45 -26.98 -8.00
N VAL A 139 0.73 -26.68 -6.74
CA VAL A 139 1.59 -25.54 -6.35
C VAL A 139 3.03 -25.79 -6.76
N GLY A 140 3.59 -26.95 -6.39
CA GLY A 140 4.99 -27.28 -6.72
C GLY A 140 5.27 -27.29 -8.22
N GLU A 141 4.35 -27.81 -9.03
CA GLU A 141 4.45 -27.85 -10.49
C GLU A 141 4.46 -26.46 -11.15
N ARG A 142 3.88 -25.45 -10.47
CA ARG A 142 3.79 -24.07 -10.97
C ARG A 142 4.79 -23.12 -10.35
N LEU A 143 5.47 -23.56 -9.30
CA LEU A 143 6.47 -22.78 -8.62
C LEU A 143 7.72 -22.62 -9.51
N LYS A 144 8.18 -21.38 -9.70
CA LYS A 144 9.36 -21.05 -10.49
C LYS A 144 10.22 -20.07 -9.72
N LEU A 145 11.18 -20.59 -8.98
CA LEU A 145 12.11 -19.78 -8.21
C LEU A 145 13.56 -20.05 -8.64
N THR A 146 14.29 -18.98 -8.85
CA THR A 146 15.72 -19.05 -9.14
C THR A 146 16.50 -18.17 -8.16
N GLY A 147 17.72 -18.55 -7.83
CA GLY A 147 18.62 -17.74 -7.01
C GLY A 147 18.49 -17.94 -5.50
N LEU A 148 17.64 -18.84 -5.01
CA LEU A 148 17.63 -19.23 -3.61
C LEU A 148 18.83 -20.14 -3.29
N GLN A 149 19.37 -20.01 -2.08
CA GLN A 149 20.49 -20.83 -1.58
C GLN A 149 20.06 -21.54 -0.29
N ASP A 150 20.57 -22.76 -0.09
CA ASP A 150 20.42 -23.54 1.13
C ASP A 150 18.96 -23.82 1.57
N VAL A 151 18.04 -23.88 0.62
CA VAL A 151 16.66 -24.27 0.93
C VAL A 151 16.58 -25.78 1.09
N THR A 152 15.99 -26.25 2.20
CA THR A 152 15.76 -27.67 2.44
C THR A 152 14.25 -27.93 2.43
N VAL A 153 13.82 -28.85 1.59
CA VAL A 153 12.43 -29.36 1.56
C VAL A 153 12.34 -30.65 2.35
N LEU A 154 11.47 -30.67 3.36
CA LEU A 154 11.26 -31.80 4.26
C LEU A 154 9.94 -32.50 3.91
N GLN A 155 9.97 -33.75 3.56
CA GLN A 155 8.75 -34.57 3.44
C GLN A 155 8.09 -34.68 4.82
N ALA A 156 6.86 -34.17 5.00
CA ALA A 156 6.25 -34.05 6.32
C ALA A 156 5.62 -35.36 6.84
N THR A 157 5.31 -36.32 5.97
CA THR A 157 4.66 -37.58 6.32
C THR A 157 5.35 -38.73 5.60
N GLY A 158 5.29 -39.92 6.18
CA GLY A 158 5.74 -41.17 5.52
C GLY A 158 5.05 -41.38 4.17
N GLY A 159 5.55 -42.34 3.40
CA GLY A 159 5.05 -42.69 2.07
C GLY A 159 3.71 -43.45 2.09
N THR A 160 2.94 -43.35 1.00
CA THR A 160 1.71 -44.11 0.78
C THR A 160 1.93 -45.21 -0.24
N ALA A 161 1.25 -46.37 -0.05
CA ALA A 161 1.26 -47.46 -1.02
C ALA A 161 0.25 -47.26 -2.18
N ALA A 162 -0.58 -46.23 -2.10
CA ALA A 162 -1.61 -45.98 -3.10
C ALA A 162 -1.01 -45.43 -4.41
N THR A 163 -1.58 -45.88 -5.52
CA THR A 163 -1.28 -45.35 -6.85
C THR A 163 -1.89 -43.96 -7.06
N LEU A 164 -1.41 -42.98 -6.29
CA LEU A 164 -1.81 -41.59 -6.39
C LEU A 164 -0.81 -40.79 -7.20
N ASN A 165 -1.29 -39.95 -8.08
CA ASN A 165 -0.44 -39.00 -8.83
C ASN A 165 0.10 -37.83 -7.95
N SER A 166 -0.07 -37.93 -6.62
CA SER A 166 0.38 -36.89 -5.66
C SER A 166 0.87 -37.52 -4.37
N THR A 167 1.89 -38.40 -4.49
CA THR A 167 2.50 -39.06 -3.32
C THR A 167 3.30 -38.07 -2.46
N PRO A 168 3.56 -38.38 -1.17
CA PRO A 168 4.40 -37.53 -0.31
C PRO A 168 5.79 -37.26 -0.89
N GLN A 169 6.42 -38.27 -1.46
CA GLN A 169 7.74 -38.18 -2.08
C GLN A 169 7.71 -37.28 -3.32
N GLN A 170 6.71 -37.46 -4.20
CA GLN A 170 6.58 -36.66 -5.40
C GLN A 170 6.34 -35.19 -5.05
N CYS A 171 5.46 -34.89 -4.09
CA CYS A 171 5.23 -33.51 -3.67
C CYS A 171 6.53 -32.88 -3.15
N ALA A 172 7.25 -33.53 -2.23
CA ALA A 172 8.48 -33.01 -1.67
C ALA A 172 9.55 -32.80 -2.74
N TRP A 173 9.71 -33.74 -3.65
CA TRP A 173 10.67 -33.66 -4.76
C TRP A 173 10.35 -32.51 -5.71
N THR A 174 9.09 -32.37 -6.14
CA THR A 174 8.66 -31.28 -7.04
C THR A 174 8.95 -29.92 -6.44
N PHE A 175 8.72 -29.73 -5.14
CA PHE A 175 9.07 -28.48 -4.46
C PHE A 175 10.59 -28.26 -4.40
N ALA A 176 11.37 -29.29 -4.10
CA ALA A 176 12.83 -29.18 -4.01
C ALA A 176 13.43 -28.79 -5.37
N GLU A 177 12.96 -29.42 -6.44
CA GLU A 177 13.37 -29.10 -7.81
C GLU A 177 13.00 -27.65 -8.17
N ALA A 178 11.78 -27.22 -7.86
CA ALA A 178 11.27 -25.88 -8.17
C ALA A 178 12.04 -24.76 -7.44
N VAL A 179 12.58 -25.01 -6.26
CA VAL A 179 13.36 -24.02 -5.47
C VAL A 179 14.89 -24.19 -5.64
N GLY A 180 15.34 -25.19 -6.40
CA GLY A 180 16.76 -25.51 -6.52
C GLY A 180 17.41 -25.97 -5.20
N GLY A 181 16.62 -26.58 -4.32
CA GLY A 181 17.01 -26.96 -2.96
C GLY A 181 17.25 -28.46 -2.77
N HIS A 182 17.49 -28.87 -1.52
CA HIS A 182 17.68 -30.25 -1.15
C HIS A 182 16.35 -30.87 -0.66
N CYS A 183 16.10 -32.15 -1.05
CA CYS A 183 14.93 -32.90 -0.58
C CYS A 183 15.35 -33.91 0.49
N GLU A 184 14.70 -33.88 1.65
CA GLU A 184 14.86 -34.88 2.70
C GLU A 184 13.56 -35.69 2.83
N ASN A 185 13.62 -37.00 2.50
CA ASN A 185 12.50 -37.91 2.49
C ASN A 185 12.42 -38.73 3.79
N ILE A 186 11.20 -39.10 4.20
CA ILE A 186 10.94 -40.07 5.25
C ILE A 186 10.86 -41.45 4.61
N LEU A 187 11.79 -42.34 4.95
CA LEU A 187 11.88 -43.69 4.39
C LEU A 187 11.07 -44.72 5.22
N ALA A 188 9.81 -44.40 5.44
CA ALA A 188 8.86 -45.26 6.14
C ALA A 188 7.44 -45.06 5.58
N PRO A 189 6.53 -46.04 5.70
CA PRO A 189 5.13 -45.83 5.35
C PRO A 189 4.46 -44.81 6.30
N ILE A 190 3.43 -44.11 5.79
CA ILE A 190 2.68 -43.12 6.59
C ILE A 190 1.91 -43.76 7.74
N VAL A 191 1.44 -44.99 7.57
CA VAL A 191 0.74 -45.79 8.61
C VAL A 191 1.37 -47.16 8.68
N VAL A 192 1.63 -47.64 9.90
CA VAL A 192 2.14 -48.98 10.20
C VAL A 192 1.07 -49.84 10.87
N SER A 193 1.30 -51.16 10.90
CA SER A 193 0.32 -52.16 11.39
C SER A 193 0.04 -52.07 12.90
N SER A 194 0.98 -51.58 13.70
CA SER A 194 0.80 -51.47 15.15
C SER A 194 1.70 -50.39 15.77
N PRO A 195 1.38 -49.90 16.99
CA PRO A 195 2.25 -48.99 17.75
C PRO A 195 3.65 -49.57 18.00
N ALA A 196 3.77 -50.88 18.18
CA ALA A 196 5.05 -51.54 18.39
C ALA A 196 5.95 -51.47 17.15
N VAL A 197 5.39 -51.65 15.95
CA VAL A 197 6.11 -51.47 14.69
C VAL A 197 6.54 -50.03 14.50
N ARG A 198 5.69 -49.07 14.86
CA ARG A 198 6.08 -47.65 14.84
C ARG A 198 7.28 -47.41 15.72
N GLN A 199 7.24 -47.84 16.97
CA GLN A 199 8.35 -47.65 17.92
C GLN A 199 9.65 -48.30 17.41
N MET A 200 9.58 -49.51 16.88
CA MET A 200 10.75 -50.19 16.28
C MET A 200 11.37 -49.38 15.14
N LEU A 201 10.54 -48.81 14.26
CA LEU A 201 11.01 -47.99 13.15
C LEU A 201 11.57 -46.64 13.65
N GLU A 202 10.95 -46.00 14.63
CA GLU A 202 11.44 -44.75 15.23
C GLU A 202 12.74 -44.95 16.04
N ASP A 203 13.03 -46.16 16.47
CA ASP A 203 14.28 -46.55 17.14
C ASP A 203 15.44 -46.70 16.14
N GLU A 204 15.15 -46.90 14.86
CA GLU A 204 16.17 -46.90 13.82
C GLU A 204 16.83 -45.52 13.67
N THR A 205 18.16 -45.47 13.75
CA THR A 205 18.94 -44.22 13.77
C THR A 205 18.63 -43.32 12.57
N MET A 206 18.48 -43.91 11.38
CA MET A 206 18.21 -43.17 10.15
C MET A 206 16.83 -42.52 10.22
N LEU A 207 15.77 -43.24 10.57
CA LEU A 207 14.43 -42.70 10.62
C LEU A 207 14.27 -41.69 11.77
N ARG A 208 14.87 -41.98 12.92
CA ARG A 208 14.91 -41.04 14.07
C ARG A 208 15.52 -39.72 13.66
N THR A 209 16.63 -39.72 12.93
CA THR A 209 17.29 -38.52 12.42
C THR A 209 16.38 -37.76 11.46
N GLN A 210 15.69 -38.42 10.53
CA GLN A 210 14.75 -37.82 9.60
C GLN A 210 13.58 -37.15 10.34
N LEU A 211 12.97 -37.82 11.33
CA LEU A 211 11.88 -37.27 12.15
C LEU A 211 12.33 -36.11 13.02
N GLN A 212 13.55 -36.16 13.58
CA GLN A 212 14.14 -35.05 14.32
C GLN A 212 14.32 -33.79 13.43
N ARG A 213 14.70 -33.95 12.18
CA ARG A 213 14.85 -32.85 11.24
C ARG A 213 13.54 -32.11 10.95
N LEU A 214 12.38 -32.78 11.06
CA LEU A 214 11.09 -32.12 10.95
C LEU A 214 10.89 -31.01 12.00
N THR A 215 11.55 -31.11 13.17
CA THR A 215 11.47 -30.07 14.22
C THR A 215 12.15 -28.76 13.81
N THR A 216 12.97 -28.79 12.77
CA THR A 216 13.71 -27.63 12.27
C THR A 216 12.93 -26.84 11.20
N ALA A 217 11.75 -27.34 10.79
CA ALA A 217 10.92 -26.65 9.82
C ALA A 217 10.46 -25.29 10.33
N ASN A 218 10.68 -24.24 9.54
CA ASN A 218 10.19 -22.90 9.83
C ASN A 218 8.98 -22.49 8.97
N LYS A 219 8.70 -23.28 7.94
CA LYS A 219 7.53 -23.17 7.09
C LYS A 219 6.93 -24.54 6.80
N ILE A 220 5.61 -24.58 6.66
CA ILE A 220 4.91 -25.79 6.21
C ILE A 220 3.83 -25.42 5.20
N ILE A 221 3.70 -26.22 4.15
CA ILE A 221 2.63 -26.12 3.16
C ILE A 221 1.83 -27.41 3.14
N PHE A 222 0.50 -27.30 3.19
CA PHE A 222 -0.40 -28.44 3.25
C PHE A 222 -1.77 -28.18 2.65
N SER A 223 -2.41 -29.24 2.17
CA SER A 223 -3.82 -29.26 1.83
C SER A 223 -4.67 -29.71 3.01
N ILE A 224 -5.95 -29.32 3.01
CA ILE A 224 -6.95 -29.76 3.98
C ILE A 224 -7.93 -30.69 3.25
N ALA A 225 -8.19 -31.86 3.83
CA ALA A 225 -9.09 -32.83 3.24
C ALA A 225 -10.40 -32.97 4.05
N SER A 226 -11.52 -33.06 3.32
CA SER A 226 -12.80 -33.49 3.90
C SER A 226 -12.81 -34.99 4.13
N LEU A 227 -13.73 -35.48 4.99
CA LEU A 227 -13.91 -36.89 5.28
C LEU A 227 -14.94 -37.56 4.35
N ARG A 228 -15.28 -36.95 3.22
CA ARG A 228 -16.22 -37.49 2.22
C ARG A 228 -15.56 -38.63 1.39
N PRO A 229 -16.35 -39.58 0.85
CA PRO A 229 -15.85 -40.78 0.15
C PRO A 229 -14.85 -40.51 -0.99
N ASN A 230 -14.96 -39.36 -1.67
CA ASN A 230 -14.09 -39.00 -2.81
C ASN A 230 -12.88 -38.16 -2.41
N SER A 231 -12.60 -38.00 -1.11
CA SER A 231 -11.45 -37.21 -0.65
C SER A 231 -10.14 -38.00 -0.82
N THR A 232 -9.04 -37.27 -0.93
CA THR A 232 -7.69 -37.85 -1.09
C THR A 232 -7.32 -38.76 0.07
N VAL A 233 -7.84 -38.52 1.28
CA VAL A 233 -7.58 -39.38 2.45
C VAL A 233 -8.18 -40.74 2.30
N HIS A 234 -9.35 -40.88 1.64
CA HIS A 234 -9.93 -42.18 1.31
C HIS A 234 -9.13 -42.96 0.27
N GLN A 235 -8.54 -42.25 -0.68
CA GLN A 235 -7.74 -42.83 -1.76
C GLN A 235 -6.33 -43.21 -1.33
N SER A 236 -5.91 -42.77 -0.14
CA SER A 236 -4.52 -42.94 0.35
C SER A 236 -4.23 -44.26 1.06
N GLY A 237 -5.26 -45.05 1.34
CA GLY A 237 -5.13 -46.24 2.18
C GLY A 237 -5.13 -45.97 3.69
N LEU A 238 -5.17 -44.72 4.12
CA LEU A 238 -5.20 -44.32 5.54
C LEU A 238 -6.45 -44.86 6.28
N LEU A 239 -7.57 -45.05 5.57
CA LEU A 239 -8.87 -45.39 6.10
C LEU A 239 -9.33 -46.81 5.70
N ASP A 240 -8.45 -47.63 5.14
CA ASP A 240 -8.80 -48.95 4.61
C ASP A 240 -9.17 -49.96 5.71
N GLU A 241 -8.68 -49.72 6.93
CA GLU A 241 -9.03 -50.58 8.07
C GLU A 241 -10.49 -50.35 8.51
N PRO A 242 -11.32 -51.44 8.53
CA PRO A 242 -12.73 -51.32 8.89
C PRO A 242 -12.95 -50.66 10.25
N GLY A 243 -13.88 -49.72 10.32
CA GLY A 243 -14.21 -48.99 11.55
C GLY A 243 -13.37 -47.74 11.84
N THR A 244 -12.24 -47.56 11.18
CA THR A 244 -11.36 -46.38 11.41
C THR A 244 -12.06 -45.06 11.13
N LEU A 245 -12.68 -44.91 9.97
CA LEU A 245 -13.44 -43.71 9.64
C LEU A 245 -14.61 -43.47 10.59
N GLN A 246 -15.38 -44.55 10.87
CA GLN A 246 -16.55 -44.50 11.76
C GLN A 246 -16.15 -44.04 13.17
N HIS A 247 -14.99 -44.49 13.66
CA HIS A 247 -14.46 -43.99 14.93
C HIS A 247 -14.27 -42.48 14.94
N TYR A 248 -13.58 -41.93 13.94
CA TYR A 248 -13.32 -40.48 13.85
C TYR A 248 -14.61 -39.68 13.65
N LEU A 249 -15.55 -40.15 12.83
CA LEU A 249 -16.86 -39.50 12.65
C LEU A 249 -17.70 -39.54 13.94
N ALA A 250 -17.74 -40.65 14.66
CA ALA A 250 -18.42 -40.78 15.96
C ALA A 250 -17.84 -39.81 17.01
N ASN A 251 -16.55 -39.47 16.91
CA ASN A 251 -15.86 -38.51 17.75
C ASN A 251 -15.82 -37.09 17.13
N LYS A 252 -16.77 -36.79 16.19
CA LYS A 252 -17.00 -35.47 15.59
C LYS A 252 -15.84 -34.91 14.78
N ALA A 253 -15.01 -35.76 14.20
CA ALA A 253 -14.02 -35.29 13.23
C ALA A 253 -14.73 -34.72 12.00
N VAL A 254 -14.27 -33.56 11.53
CA VAL A 254 -14.83 -32.84 10.35
C VAL A 254 -13.86 -32.79 9.19
N GLY A 255 -12.57 -33.04 9.43
CA GLY A 255 -11.54 -32.97 8.41
C GLY A 255 -10.22 -33.54 8.89
N THR A 256 -9.25 -33.59 7.98
CA THR A 256 -7.88 -34.04 8.28
C THR A 256 -6.85 -33.14 7.59
N LEU A 257 -5.72 -32.95 8.26
CA LEU A 257 -4.52 -32.31 7.76
C LEU A 257 -3.28 -33.01 8.34
N THR A 258 -2.23 -33.12 7.55
CA THR A 258 -0.96 -33.80 7.94
C THR A 258 -1.11 -35.20 8.53
N GLY A 259 -2.19 -35.95 8.19
CA GLY A 259 -2.50 -37.27 8.77
C GLY A 259 -3.24 -37.23 10.12
N HIS A 260 -3.56 -36.05 10.64
CA HIS A 260 -4.29 -35.85 11.89
C HIS A 260 -5.73 -35.44 11.64
N PHE A 261 -6.67 -35.98 12.44
CA PHE A 261 -8.09 -35.67 12.38
C PHE A 261 -8.43 -34.53 13.35
N ILE A 262 -9.31 -33.64 12.94
CA ILE A 262 -9.71 -32.46 13.73
C ILE A 262 -11.22 -32.36 13.88
N ASP A 263 -11.67 -31.89 15.05
CA ASP A 263 -13.06 -31.56 15.35
C ASP A 263 -13.42 -30.14 14.79
N GLU A 264 -14.67 -29.72 14.95
CA GLU A 264 -15.18 -28.41 14.48
C GLU A 264 -14.47 -27.16 15.07
N ARG A 265 -13.70 -27.37 16.16
CA ARG A 265 -12.88 -26.33 16.81
C ARG A 265 -11.39 -26.43 16.44
N GLY A 266 -11.04 -27.34 15.55
CA GLY A 266 -9.66 -27.59 15.14
C GLY A 266 -8.80 -28.31 16.18
N ARG A 267 -9.41 -28.93 17.17
CA ARG A 267 -8.71 -29.77 18.17
C ARG A 267 -8.51 -31.19 17.60
N ARG A 268 -7.37 -31.75 17.89
CA ARG A 268 -7.07 -33.13 17.47
C ARG A 268 -8.11 -34.12 18.02
N VAL A 269 -8.64 -34.96 17.15
CA VAL A 269 -9.51 -36.08 17.51
C VAL A 269 -8.65 -37.32 17.61
N ALA A 270 -8.56 -37.87 18.82
CA ALA A 270 -7.80 -39.09 19.07
C ALA A 270 -8.49 -40.32 18.45
N GLY A 271 -7.70 -41.25 17.92
CA GLY A 271 -8.26 -42.47 17.29
C GLY A 271 -7.21 -43.49 16.88
N PRO A 272 -7.65 -44.56 16.17
CA PRO A 272 -6.85 -45.76 15.90
C PRO A 272 -5.52 -45.51 15.16
N LEU A 273 -5.38 -44.40 14.48
CA LEU A 273 -4.18 -44.07 13.70
C LEU A 273 -3.11 -43.32 14.50
N ASP A 274 -3.45 -42.76 15.65
CA ASP A 274 -2.59 -41.80 16.37
C ASP A 274 -1.22 -42.36 16.75
N ASP A 275 -1.19 -43.61 17.20
CA ASP A 275 0.03 -44.30 17.60
C ASP A 275 0.65 -45.14 16.47
N ARG A 276 0.16 -44.98 15.24
CA ARG A 276 0.57 -45.74 14.05
C ARG A 276 1.03 -44.88 12.88
N VAL A 277 0.77 -43.55 12.93
CA VAL A 277 1.18 -42.60 11.89
C VAL A 277 2.65 -42.23 12.08
N ILE A 278 3.43 -42.27 10.99
CA ILE A 278 4.82 -41.80 10.94
C ILE A 278 4.87 -40.48 10.15
N GLY A 279 5.37 -39.45 10.79
CA GLY A 279 5.49 -38.10 10.20
C GLY A 279 5.47 -37.02 11.27
N MET A 280 5.23 -35.79 10.82
CA MET A 280 5.17 -34.61 11.68
C MET A 280 4.02 -34.72 12.69
N GLY A 281 4.31 -34.53 13.97
CA GLY A 281 3.32 -34.52 15.03
C GLY A 281 2.42 -33.29 14.97
N PHE A 282 1.20 -33.37 15.50
CA PHE A 282 0.20 -32.28 15.48
C PHE A 282 0.71 -31.00 16.17
N GLU A 283 1.26 -31.11 17.38
CA GLU A 283 1.79 -29.98 18.13
C GLU A 283 3.07 -29.39 17.46
N GLN A 284 3.87 -30.25 16.85
CA GLN A 284 5.04 -29.86 16.09
C GLN A 284 4.65 -29.01 14.86
N MET A 285 3.63 -29.44 14.10
CA MET A 285 3.07 -28.67 12.99
C MET A 285 2.53 -27.30 13.47
N LYS A 286 1.79 -27.30 14.60
CA LYS A 286 1.20 -26.09 15.17
C LYS A 286 2.26 -25.08 15.63
N ALA A 287 3.44 -25.55 16.03
CA ALA A 287 4.55 -24.71 16.48
C ALA A 287 5.31 -24.02 15.32
N ILE A 288 5.10 -24.43 14.06
CA ILE A 288 5.75 -23.83 12.90
C ILE A 288 5.21 -22.40 12.69
N PRO A 289 6.07 -21.37 12.58
CA PRO A 289 5.61 -19.99 12.47
C PRO A 289 4.76 -19.73 11.23
N THR A 290 5.18 -20.22 10.06
CA THR A 290 4.46 -20.02 8.80
C THR A 290 3.77 -21.31 8.34
N ARG A 291 2.45 -21.34 8.48
CA ARG A 291 1.61 -22.50 8.14
C ARG A 291 0.68 -22.13 7.00
N ILE A 292 1.03 -22.58 5.78
CA ILE A 292 0.35 -22.26 4.54
C ILE A 292 -0.67 -23.36 4.24
N GLY A 293 -1.93 -23.08 4.48
CA GLY A 293 -3.05 -23.97 4.15
C GLY A 293 -3.63 -23.63 2.77
N ILE A 294 -3.66 -24.62 1.85
CA ILE A 294 -4.21 -24.45 0.52
C ILE A 294 -5.38 -25.40 0.32
N ALA A 295 -6.59 -24.86 0.28
CA ALA A 295 -7.79 -25.67 0.13
C ALA A 295 -8.95 -24.85 -0.46
N GLY A 296 -9.76 -25.49 -1.30
CA GLY A 296 -10.98 -24.94 -1.87
C GLY A 296 -11.98 -26.04 -2.19
N GLY A 297 -13.22 -25.62 -2.42
CA GLY A 297 -14.38 -26.47 -2.64
C GLY A 297 -15.34 -26.45 -1.46
N THR A 298 -16.64 -26.37 -1.78
CA THR A 298 -17.72 -26.26 -0.78
C THR A 298 -17.78 -27.45 0.18
N ASP A 299 -17.34 -28.62 -0.27
CA ASP A 299 -17.27 -29.83 0.54
C ASP A 299 -16.20 -29.78 1.65
N LYS A 300 -15.21 -28.88 1.52
CA LYS A 300 -14.13 -28.69 2.47
C LYS A 300 -14.36 -27.54 3.46
N VAL A 301 -15.44 -26.77 3.29
CA VAL A 301 -15.73 -25.61 4.17
C VAL A 301 -15.71 -26.01 5.66
N PRO A 302 -16.34 -27.10 6.13
CA PRO A 302 -16.28 -27.48 7.56
C PRO A 302 -14.87 -27.77 8.06
N ALA A 303 -14.04 -28.44 7.24
CA ALA A 303 -12.67 -28.80 7.60
C ALA A 303 -11.74 -27.58 7.61
N ILE A 304 -11.90 -26.66 6.64
CA ILE A 304 -11.12 -25.40 6.57
C ILE A 304 -11.49 -24.50 7.74
N LEU A 305 -12.79 -24.34 8.02
CA LEU A 305 -13.27 -23.55 9.15
C LEU A 305 -12.74 -24.09 10.48
N ALA A 306 -12.76 -25.42 10.66
CA ALA A 306 -12.19 -26.06 11.84
C ALA A 306 -10.69 -25.74 11.99
N ALA A 307 -9.92 -25.83 10.91
CA ALA A 307 -8.50 -25.54 10.92
C ALA A 307 -8.21 -24.04 11.24
N LEU A 308 -9.07 -23.12 10.78
CA LEU A 308 -8.99 -21.69 11.09
C LEU A 308 -9.30 -21.43 12.57
N ARG A 309 -10.39 -21.96 13.11
CA ARG A 309 -10.76 -21.85 14.53
C ARG A 309 -9.69 -22.41 15.46
N GLY A 310 -9.04 -23.50 15.05
CA GLY A 310 -7.92 -24.12 15.78
C GLY A 310 -6.59 -23.37 15.63
N GLN A 311 -6.55 -22.28 14.87
CA GLN A 311 -5.33 -21.54 14.54
C GLN A 311 -4.23 -22.43 13.92
N LEU A 312 -4.63 -23.42 13.12
CA LEU A 312 -3.70 -24.35 12.46
C LEU A 312 -3.13 -23.78 11.16
N ILE A 313 -3.68 -22.67 10.68
CA ILE A 313 -3.29 -21.95 9.47
C ILE A 313 -2.85 -20.55 9.86
N SER A 314 -1.74 -20.07 9.32
CA SER A 314 -1.33 -18.67 9.44
C SER A 314 -1.47 -17.91 8.10
N VAL A 315 -1.40 -18.62 6.98
CA VAL A 315 -1.65 -18.09 5.63
C VAL A 315 -2.63 -19.01 4.92
N LEU A 316 -3.75 -18.48 4.46
CA LEU A 316 -4.78 -19.25 3.75
C LEU A 316 -4.78 -18.90 2.26
N VAL A 317 -4.76 -19.92 1.41
CA VAL A 317 -5.06 -19.81 -0.03
C VAL A 317 -6.33 -20.58 -0.32
N THR A 318 -7.37 -19.90 -0.80
CA THR A 318 -8.68 -20.50 -1.08
C THR A 318 -9.35 -19.86 -2.30
N ASP A 319 -10.55 -20.26 -2.67
CA ASP A 319 -11.37 -19.66 -3.72
C ASP A 319 -12.53 -18.84 -3.16
N ALA A 320 -13.13 -17.98 -3.98
CA ALA A 320 -14.18 -17.06 -3.56
C ALA A 320 -15.45 -17.75 -3.07
N VAL A 321 -15.80 -18.92 -3.62
CA VAL A 321 -16.98 -19.69 -3.20
C VAL A 321 -16.76 -20.30 -1.83
N THR A 322 -15.60 -20.90 -1.64
CA THR A 322 -15.18 -21.48 -0.35
C THR A 322 -15.04 -20.40 0.72
N ALA A 323 -14.43 -19.26 0.41
CA ALA A 323 -14.29 -18.12 1.30
C ALA A 323 -15.64 -17.63 1.85
N ARG A 324 -16.64 -17.43 0.94
CA ARG A 324 -18.01 -17.09 1.35
C ARG A 324 -18.63 -18.16 2.24
N GLY A 325 -18.45 -19.42 1.88
CA GLY A 325 -18.95 -20.55 2.65
C GLY A 325 -18.40 -20.59 4.08
N ILE A 326 -17.10 -20.32 4.25
CA ILE A 326 -16.43 -20.27 5.56
C ILE A 326 -17.01 -19.14 6.42
N LEU A 327 -17.07 -17.91 5.88
CA LEU A 327 -17.56 -16.74 6.61
C LEU A 327 -19.04 -16.90 7.01
N ARG A 328 -19.89 -17.41 6.11
CA ARG A 328 -21.29 -17.73 6.43
C ARG A 328 -21.42 -18.79 7.52
N ALA A 329 -20.65 -19.86 7.45
CA ALA A 329 -20.68 -20.94 8.42
C ALA A 329 -20.17 -20.51 9.81
N ASP A 330 -19.35 -19.46 9.89
CA ASP A 330 -18.87 -18.87 11.15
C ASP A 330 -19.72 -17.70 11.64
N GLY A 331 -20.90 -17.47 11.03
CA GLY A 331 -21.86 -16.48 11.50
C GLY A 331 -21.49 -15.03 11.15
N VAL A 332 -20.55 -14.79 10.25
CA VAL A 332 -20.31 -13.47 9.72
C VAL A 332 -21.52 -13.08 8.86
N GLY A 333 -22.27 -12.08 9.33
CA GLY A 333 -23.54 -11.65 8.71
C GLY A 333 -23.41 -11.33 7.22
N ASP A 334 -24.50 -10.99 6.57
CA ASP A 334 -24.70 -10.98 5.12
C ASP A 334 -23.47 -10.53 4.31
N ILE A 335 -22.63 -11.51 4.03
CA ILE A 335 -21.38 -11.36 3.28
C ILE A 335 -21.64 -10.88 1.84
N ASP A 336 -22.78 -11.25 1.26
CA ASP A 336 -23.10 -10.85 -0.10
C ASP A 336 -23.56 -9.39 -0.14
N ALA A 337 -24.18 -8.89 0.91
CA ALA A 337 -24.42 -7.47 1.08
C ALA A 337 -23.13 -6.67 1.33
N LYS A 338 -22.15 -7.29 2.02
CA LYS A 338 -20.82 -6.68 2.21
C LYS A 338 -19.93 -6.75 0.95
N LEU A 339 -20.14 -7.71 0.07
CA LEU A 339 -19.35 -7.96 -1.14
C LEU A 339 -20.03 -7.48 -2.41
N SER A 340 -21.34 -7.31 -2.40
CA SER A 340 -22.00 -6.58 -3.48
C SER A 340 -21.35 -5.20 -3.52
N PRO A 341 -21.02 -4.66 -4.72
CA PRO A 341 -20.90 -3.21 -4.82
C PRO A 341 -22.20 -2.73 -4.20
N ARG A 342 -22.10 -2.18 -2.98
CA ARG A 342 -23.30 -1.80 -2.21
C ARG A 342 -24.19 -1.11 -3.20
N PRO A 343 -25.42 -1.61 -3.50
CA PRO A 343 -26.42 -0.73 -4.06
C PRO A 343 -26.38 0.41 -3.07
N ARG A 344 -26.09 1.63 -3.55
CA ARG A 344 -26.04 2.82 -2.70
C ARG A 344 -27.10 2.60 -1.64
N ALA A 345 -26.67 2.26 -0.42
CA ALA A 345 -27.59 2.17 0.67
C ALA A 345 -28.29 3.51 0.63
N GLU A 346 -29.60 3.49 0.54
CA GLU A 346 -30.40 4.64 0.88
C GLU A 346 -29.98 4.95 2.31
N ALA A 347 -28.90 5.70 2.44
CA ALA A 347 -28.55 6.37 3.66
C ALA A 347 -29.78 7.19 3.97
N GLN A 348 -30.43 6.90 5.09
CA GLN A 348 -31.50 7.73 5.60
C GLN A 348 -31.05 9.17 5.46
N ALA A 349 -31.70 9.85 4.59
CA ALA A 349 -31.39 11.12 4.02
C ALA A 349 -30.98 12.19 5.04
N PHE A 350 -29.71 12.36 5.29
CA PHE A 350 -29.19 13.66 4.94
C PHE A 350 -29.39 13.72 3.43
N THR A 351 -30.21 14.65 2.97
CA THR A 351 -30.39 14.86 1.53
C THR A 351 -29.03 15.16 0.95
N GLN A 352 -28.28 14.09 0.54
CA GLN A 352 -27.10 14.24 -0.24
C GLN A 352 -27.55 14.89 -1.53
N ARG A 353 -27.31 16.20 -1.61
CA ARG A 353 -27.53 16.92 -2.84
C ARG A 353 -26.76 16.18 -3.92
N GLU A 354 -27.34 15.99 -5.08
CA GLU A 354 -26.64 15.37 -6.21
C GLU A 354 -25.31 16.06 -6.49
N GLN A 355 -25.18 17.33 -6.08
CA GLN A 355 -23.95 18.13 -6.16
C GLN A 355 -23.76 18.97 -4.90
N VAL A 356 -22.54 19.00 -4.39
CA VAL A 356 -22.12 19.88 -3.29
C VAL A 356 -22.04 21.32 -3.79
N LYS A 357 -22.56 22.28 -3.03
CA LYS A 357 -22.45 23.71 -3.36
C LYS A 357 -21.02 24.21 -3.08
N LYS A 358 -20.45 24.93 -4.05
CA LYS A 358 -19.12 25.55 -3.94
C LYS A 358 -19.16 26.99 -4.48
N PHE A 359 -18.29 27.85 -3.97
CA PHE A 359 -18.04 29.17 -4.52
C PHE A 359 -17.09 29.07 -5.72
N ILE A 360 -17.59 28.63 -6.84
CA ILE A 360 -16.88 28.53 -8.11
C ILE A 360 -17.74 29.08 -9.24
N ASN A 361 -17.11 29.54 -10.31
CA ASN A 361 -17.79 29.90 -11.54
C ASN A 361 -17.85 28.66 -12.46
N ASP A 362 -16.92 28.53 -13.41
CA ASP A 362 -16.82 27.33 -14.20
C ASP A 362 -15.94 26.30 -13.48
N PRO A 363 -16.39 25.04 -13.30
CA PRO A 363 -15.58 23.98 -12.72
C PRO A 363 -14.25 23.71 -13.45
N GLN A 364 -14.14 24.04 -14.72
CA GLN A 364 -12.92 23.83 -15.50
C GLN A 364 -11.87 24.93 -15.23
N ASP A 365 -12.30 26.14 -14.88
CA ASP A 365 -11.44 27.30 -14.66
C ASP A 365 -11.06 27.52 -13.19
N VAL A 366 -11.43 26.60 -12.30
CA VAL A 366 -11.29 26.75 -10.85
C VAL A 366 -9.84 27.02 -10.41
N ILE A 367 -8.86 26.40 -11.08
CA ILE A 367 -7.44 26.59 -10.74
C ILE A 367 -6.95 27.95 -11.20
N GLU A 368 -7.26 28.34 -12.42
CA GLU A 368 -6.88 29.63 -12.98
C GLU A 368 -7.45 30.77 -12.16
N GLU A 369 -8.72 30.69 -11.80
CA GLU A 369 -9.40 31.70 -10.98
C GLU A 369 -8.84 31.74 -9.55
N MET A 370 -8.59 30.59 -8.95
CA MET A 370 -7.96 30.48 -7.63
C MET A 370 -6.56 31.07 -7.65
N MET A 371 -5.73 30.71 -8.64
CA MET A 371 -4.37 31.25 -8.78
C MET A 371 -4.38 32.77 -9.01
N ALA A 372 -5.26 33.28 -9.86
CA ALA A 372 -5.42 34.73 -10.07
C ALA A 372 -5.79 35.43 -8.75
N GLY A 373 -6.69 34.88 -7.98
CA GLY A 373 -7.08 35.34 -6.65
C GLY A 373 -5.92 35.34 -5.65
N ALA A 374 -5.17 34.21 -5.57
CA ALA A 374 -4.01 34.09 -4.70
C ALA A 374 -2.88 35.07 -5.04
N ILE A 375 -2.56 35.24 -6.33
CA ILE A 375 -1.55 36.19 -6.81
C ILE A 375 -1.97 37.63 -6.44
N ALA A 376 -3.23 37.97 -6.62
CA ALA A 376 -3.74 39.31 -6.27
C ALA A 376 -3.69 39.57 -4.76
N ALA A 377 -4.05 38.55 -3.93
CA ALA A 377 -4.05 38.66 -2.49
C ALA A 377 -2.63 38.72 -1.89
N TYR A 378 -1.71 37.94 -2.44
CA TYR A 378 -0.34 37.77 -1.91
C TYR A 378 0.73 38.44 -2.78
N ARG A 379 0.37 39.51 -3.52
CA ARG A 379 1.27 40.27 -4.39
C ARG A 379 2.51 40.85 -3.68
N SER A 380 2.49 40.95 -2.35
CA SER A 380 3.64 41.39 -1.54
C SER A 380 4.66 40.26 -1.31
N HIS A 381 4.27 38.99 -1.45
CA HIS A 381 5.11 37.82 -1.17
C HIS A 381 5.62 37.15 -2.44
N MET A 382 4.81 37.07 -3.48
CA MET A 382 5.13 36.30 -4.67
C MET A 382 4.62 36.94 -5.98
N THR A 383 5.21 36.49 -7.08
CA THR A 383 4.84 36.89 -8.45
C THR A 383 4.88 35.69 -9.38
N PRO A 384 3.97 35.60 -10.39
CA PRO A 384 4.01 34.55 -11.38
C PRO A 384 5.17 34.71 -12.35
N LEU A 385 5.70 33.58 -12.84
CA LEU A 385 6.69 33.57 -13.90
C LEU A 385 6.04 33.92 -15.26
N PRO A 386 6.72 34.70 -16.12
CA PRO A 386 6.21 35.04 -17.43
C PRO A 386 5.86 33.81 -18.27
N GLY A 387 4.62 33.69 -18.72
CA GLY A 387 4.12 32.55 -19.49
C GLY A 387 3.71 31.32 -18.64
N TYR A 388 3.95 31.36 -17.33
CA TYR A 388 3.65 30.23 -16.43
C TYR A 388 2.86 30.71 -15.20
N PRO A 389 1.56 30.97 -15.32
CA PRO A 389 0.75 31.56 -14.24
C PRO A 389 0.64 30.66 -13.00
N ARG A 390 0.94 29.37 -13.14
CA ARG A 390 0.94 28.38 -12.03
C ARG A 390 2.34 28.12 -11.44
N ALA A 391 3.37 28.84 -11.91
CA ALA A 391 4.71 28.86 -11.35
C ALA A 391 4.97 30.21 -10.70
N LEU A 392 5.19 30.24 -9.38
CA LEU A 392 5.34 31.47 -8.62
C LEU A 392 6.72 31.56 -7.99
N VAL A 393 7.28 32.74 -7.90
CA VAL A 393 8.55 33.00 -7.20
C VAL A 393 8.36 34.03 -6.10
N ALA A 394 9.17 33.91 -5.05
CA ALA A 394 9.21 34.86 -3.95
C ALA A 394 9.67 36.21 -4.45
N LYS A 395 8.98 37.29 -4.02
CA LYS A 395 9.25 38.66 -4.47
C LYS A 395 10.60 39.17 -3.97
N ASP A 396 11.00 38.74 -2.76
CA ASP A 396 12.27 39.11 -2.14
C ASP A 396 13.42 38.11 -2.43
N GLY A 397 13.19 37.15 -3.29
CA GLY A 397 14.17 36.20 -3.78
C GLY A 397 14.45 36.37 -5.27
N PRO A 398 15.38 35.61 -5.84
CA PRO A 398 16.47 34.90 -5.19
C PRO A 398 17.67 35.78 -4.88
N ARG A 399 18.52 35.41 -3.92
CA ARG A 399 19.77 36.12 -3.57
C ARG A 399 20.97 35.37 -4.15
N ASP A 400 21.98 36.12 -4.62
CA ASP A 400 23.22 35.56 -5.14
C ASP A 400 23.91 34.68 -4.10
N GLY A 401 24.32 33.47 -4.50
CA GLY A 401 24.97 32.52 -3.65
C GLY A 401 24.06 31.78 -2.62
N LYS A 402 22.75 32.06 -2.61
CA LYS A 402 21.77 31.33 -1.81
C LYS A 402 21.25 30.12 -2.58
N VAL A 403 21.14 28.97 -1.94
CA VAL A 403 20.46 27.80 -2.48
C VAL A 403 18.99 28.12 -2.76
N GLY A 404 18.53 27.87 -3.98
CA GLY A 404 17.14 28.04 -4.35
C GLY A 404 16.28 26.88 -3.81
N ILE A 405 15.19 27.18 -3.11
CA ILE A 405 14.26 26.16 -2.63
C ILE A 405 13.02 26.15 -3.53
N VAL A 406 12.78 25.03 -4.20
CA VAL A 406 11.60 24.82 -5.07
C VAL A 406 10.72 23.73 -4.48
N ILE A 407 9.45 24.05 -4.30
CA ILE A 407 8.41 23.14 -3.82
C ILE A 407 7.31 22.99 -4.88
N GLY A 408 6.42 22.04 -4.72
CA GLY A 408 5.25 21.90 -5.60
C GLY A 408 4.43 20.67 -5.33
N GLY A 409 3.29 20.63 -5.99
CA GLY A 409 2.30 19.58 -5.91
C GLY A 409 0.96 20.04 -6.47
N GLY A 410 -0.09 19.22 -6.29
CA GLY A 410 -1.43 19.51 -6.79
C GLY A 410 -2.14 20.64 -6.03
N SER A 411 -3.10 21.29 -6.70
CA SER A 411 -4.09 22.16 -6.05
C SER A 411 -5.07 21.32 -5.22
N GLY A 412 -5.82 21.99 -4.33
CA GLY A 412 -6.76 21.34 -3.41
C GLY A 412 -6.19 21.12 -2.02
N HIS A 413 -4.94 21.54 -1.80
CA HIS A 413 -4.25 21.43 -0.52
C HIS A 413 -3.98 22.80 0.14
N GLU A 414 -4.60 23.84 -0.38
CA GLU A 414 -4.35 25.21 0.04
C GLU A 414 -4.41 25.38 1.58
N PRO A 415 -3.47 26.14 2.14
CA PRO A 415 -2.45 26.99 1.54
C PRO A 415 -1.21 26.27 1.00
N CYS A 416 -1.11 24.96 1.13
CA CYS A 416 -0.06 24.16 0.51
C CYS A 416 -0.28 24.16 -1.03
N PHE A 417 0.64 24.51 -1.86
CA PHE A 417 2.07 24.71 -1.64
C PHE A 417 2.45 26.22 -1.67
N PHE A 418 1.72 27.04 -2.43
CA PHE A 418 2.09 28.46 -2.68
C PHE A 418 2.10 29.31 -1.40
N GLY A 419 1.36 28.94 -0.37
CA GLY A 419 1.37 29.65 0.92
C GLY A 419 2.71 29.62 1.64
N TYR A 420 3.64 28.79 1.21
CA TYR A 420 4.98 28.65 1.77
C TYR A 420 6.08 29.26 0.90
N VAL A 421 5.71 30.16 -0.02
CA VAL A 421 6.66 30.97 -0.81
C VAL A 421 6.90 32.30 -0.11
N GLY A 422 8.16 32.60 0.19
CA GLY A 422 8.55 33.85 0.86
C GLY A 422 9.88 33.77 1.57
N LYS A 423 10.26 34.84 2.27
CA LYS A 423 11.53 34.91 3.00
C LYS A 423 11.63 33.84 4.07
N GLY A 424 12.75 33.12 4.15
CA GLY A 424 12.99 32.03 5.11
C GLY A 424 12.12 30.78 4.88
N LEU A 425 11.47 30.69 3.71
CA LEU A 425 10.66 29.60 3.20
C LEU A 425 11.12 29.20 1.78
N ALA A 426 10.23 28.66 0.95
CA ALA A 426 10.54 28.37 -0.43
C ALA A 426 10.73 29.62 -1.27
N ASP A 427 11.61 29.54 -2.27
CA ASP A 427 11.87 30.62 -3.23
C ASP A 427 10.92 30.54 -4.43
N ALA A 428 10.49 29.33 -4.81
CA ALA A 428 9.50 29.14 -5.87
C ALA A 428 8.62 27.92 -5.64
N VAL A 429 7.49 27.91 -6.35
CA VAL A 429 6.52 26.83 -6.34
C VAL A 429 5.95 26.59 -7.73
N ALA A 430 5.79 25.33 -8.11
CA ALA A 430 4.97 24.91 -9.25
C ALA A 430 3.69 24.25 -8.74
N VAL A 431 2.52 24.67 -9.26
CA VAL A 431 1.19 24.24 -8.82
C VAL A 431 0.50 23.46 -9.92
N GLY A 432 0.08 22.24 -9.62
CA GLY A 432 -0.62 21.35 -10.54
C GLY A 432 -2.14 21.51 -10.56
N ASN A 433 -2.82 20.60 -11.25
CA ASN A 433 -4.29 20.49 -11.21
C ASN A 433 -4.76 19.96 -9.84
N VAL A 434 -6.09 19.91 -9.64
CA VAL A 434 -6.65 19.37 -8.40
C VAL A 434 -6.12 17.94 -8.19
N PHE A 435 -5.40 17.73 -7.09
CA PHE A 435 -4.79 16.46 -6.69
C PHE A 435 -3.86 15.84 -7.74
N SER A 436 -3.25 16.66 -8.58
CA SER A 436 -2.34 16.20 -9.64
C SER A 436 -1.06 17.02 -9.66
N SER A 437 0.07 16.36 -9.87
CA SER A 437 1.40 16.94 -9.95
C SER A 437 1.50 18.01 -11.04
N PRO A 438 2.27 19.11 -10.83
CA PRO A 438 2.62 20.04 -11.90
C PRO A 438 3.47 19.35 -12.97
N PRO A 439 3.35 19.76 -14.26
CA PRO A 439 4.22 19.24 -15.31
C PRO A 439 5.68 19.69 -15.13
N PRO A 440 6.67 19.01 -15.79
CA PRO A 440 8.09 19.32 -15.63
C PRO A 440 8.49 20.74 -16.06
N ASP A 441 7.87 21.28 -17.10
CA ASP A 441 8.26 22.59 -17.65
C ASP A 441 8.12 23.74 -16.65
N PRO A 442 6.97 23.96 -15.95
CA PRO A 442 6.88 24.98 -14.91
C PRO A 442 7.82 24.74 -13.73
N ILE A 443 8.13 23.48 -13.38
CA ILE A 443 9.11 23.16 -12.34
C ILE A 443 10.51 23.63 -12.78
N PHE A 444 10.90 23.34 -14.01
CA PHE A 444 12.18 23.77 -14.55
C PHE A 444 12.28 25.30 -14.68
N GLU A 445 11.19 25.99 -15.06
CA GLU A 445 11.16 27.46 -15.06
C GLU A 445 11.36 28.02 -13.64
N CYS A 446 10.81 27.40 -12.61
CA CYS A 446 11.11 27.75 -11.22
C CYS A 446 12.60 27.58 -10.92
N VAL A 447 13.24 26.49 -11.35
CA VAL A 447 14.69 26.26 -11.18
C VAL A 447 15.50 27.42 -11.77
N LYS A 448 15.25 27.77 -13.02
CA LYS A 448 15.95 28.87 -13.70
C LYS A 448 15.75 30.23 -12.99
N ALA A 449 14.55 30.42 -12.45
CA ALA A 449 14.22 31.69 -11.77
C ALA A 449 14.97 31.82 -10.43
N VAL A 450 15.23 30.72 -9.71
CA VAL A 450 15.79 30.79 -8.35
C VAL A 450 17.28 30.43 -8.27
N ASP A 451 17.85 29.75 -9.27
CA ASP A 451 19.28 29.48 -9.27
C ASP A 451 20.10 30.77 -9.41
N ARG A 452 21.03 30.97 -8.50
CA ARG A 452 22.01 32.09 -8.48
C ARG A 452 23.42 31.52 -8.19
N GLY A 453 23.72 30.35 -8.74
CA GLY A 453 25.03 29.71 -8.70
C GLY A 453 25.28 28.84 -7.49
N ALA A 454 24.34 28.68 -6.55
CA ALA A 454 24.43 27.78 -5.40
C ALA A 454 23.66 26.48 -5.60
N GLY A 455 22.96 26.32 -6.72
CA GLY A 455 22.10 25.18 -7.02
C GLY A 455 20.72 25.24 -6.36
N VAL A 456 19.92 24.24 -6.59
CA VAL A 456 18.51 24.19 -6.21
C VAL A 456 18.19 22.92 -5.41
N LEU A 457 17.42 23.08 -4.34
CA LEU A 457 16.86 21.99 -3.55
C LEU A 457 15.37 21.84 -3.83
N PHE A 458 14.96 20.67 -4.31
CA PHE A 458 13.55 20.26 -4.42
C PHE A 458 13.07 19.68 -3.10
N VAL A 459 11.88 20.09 -2.64
CA VAL A 459 11.21 19.51 -1.47
C VAL A 459 9.74 19.32 -1.81
N TYR A 460 9.26 18.05 -1.83
CA TYR A 460 7.89 17.72 -2.18
C TYR A 460 7.47 16.37 -1.57
N GLY A 461 6.16 16.08 -1.57
CA GLY A 461 5.59 14.84 -1.03
C GLY A 461 5.84 13.62 -1.91
N ASN A 462 5.99 12.46 -1.31
CA ASN A 462 6.20 11.19 -2.02
C ASN A 462 4.91 10.72 -2.71
N TYR A 463 4.65 11.27 -3.88
CA TYR A 463 3.60 10.82 -4.79
C TYR A 463 4.21 10.52 -6.16
N HIS A 464 3.76 9.44 -6.78
CA HIS A 464 4.36 8.94 -8.02
C HIS A 464 4.43 10.00 -9.13
N GLY A 465 3.37 10.81 -9.29
CA GLY A 465 3.34 11.88 -10.28
C GLY A 465 4.36 12.99 -9.98
N ASP A 466 4.48 13.39 -8.71
CA ASP A 466 5.44 14.42 -8.31
C ASP A 466 6.88 13.92 -8.48
N VAL A 467 7.18 12.70 -8.02
CA VAL A 467 8.51 12.10 -8.20
C VAL A 467 8.90 12.09 -9.67
N MET A 468 8.03 11.58 -10.55
CA MET A 468 8.32 11.53 -11.99
C MET A 468 8.55 12.91 -12.62
N ASN A 469 7.72 13.90 -12.30
CA ASN A 469 7.80 15.22 -12.92
C ASN A 469 8.96 16.06 -12.38
N PHE A 470 9.24 15.98 -11.07
CA PHE A 470 10.40 16.65 -10.48
C PHE A 470 11.72 16.01 -10.89
N ASP A 471 11.80 14.68 -11.01
CA ASP A 471 12.98 13.99 -11.52
C ASP A 471 13.28 14.42 -12.96
N MET A 472 12.28 14.49 -13.83
CA MET A 472 12.44 14.99 -15.20
C MET A 472 12.92 16.44 -15.21
N ALA A 473 12.38 17.30 -14.36
CA ALA A 473 12.86 18.69 -14.24
C ALA A 473 14.30 18.77 -13.70
N ALA A 474 14.70 17.87 -12.80
CA ALA A 474 16.07 17.78 -12.28
C ALA A 474 17.07 17.33 -13.37
N GLU A 475 16.66 16.39 -14.23
CA GLU A 475 17.46 15.96 -15.39
C GLU A 475 17.71 17.14 -16.34
N ILE A 476 16.63 17.86 -16.73
CA ILE A 476 16.72 19.06 -17.59
C ILE A 476 17.61 20.13 -16.94
N ALA A 477 17.47 20.38 -15.64
CA ALA A 477 18.30 21.34 -14.91
C ALA A 477 19.78 20.92 -14.90
N THR A 478 20.08 19.64 -14.73
CA THR A 478 21.44 19.10 -14.75
C THR A 478 22.09 19.27 -16.14
N GLU A 479 21.32 19.01 -17.21
CA GLU A 479 21.76 19.27 -18.59
C GLU A 479 22.03 20.75 -18.85
N ALA A 480 21.27 21.64 -18.19
CA ALA A 480 21.50 23.08 -18.22
C ALA A 480 22.65 23.55 -17.32
N GLY A 481 23.33 22.65 -16.62
CA GLY A 481 24.46 22.94 -15.73
C GLY A 481 24.07 23.47 -14.35
N ILE A 482 22.80 23.32 -13.93
CA ILE A 482 22.30 23.75 -12.62
C ILE A 482 22.30 22.52 -11.67
N PRO A 483 23.09 22.54 -10.58
CA PRO A 483 23.05 21.45 -9.60
C PRO A 483 21.71 21.37 -8.87
N VAL A 484 21.10 20.19 -8.85
CA VAL A 484 19.83 19.93 -8.13
C VAL A 484 20.04 18.84 -7.09
N ARG A 485 19.40 18.98 -5.94
CA ARG A 485 19.18 17.93 -4.94
C ARG A 485 17.71 17.80 -4.65
N THR A 486 17.28 16.62 -4.29
CA THR A 486 15.88 16.31 -3.97
C THR A 486 15.76 15.75 -2.56
N VAL A 487 14.77 16.25 -1.82
CA VAL A 487 14.29 15.63 -0.59
C VAL A 487 12.81 15.35 -0.76
N ILE A 488 12.46 14.08 -0.80
CA ILE A 488 11.10 13.57 -0.87
C ILE A 488 10.62 13.34 0.56
N THR A 489 9.49 13.92 0.92
CA THR A 489 8.95 13.76 2.29
C THR A 489 8.12 12.50 2.41
N THR A 490 8.21 11.84 3.58
CA THR A 490 7.67 10.50 3.86
C THR A 490 7.14 10.40 5.28
N ASP A 491 6.42 11.43 5.73
CA ASP A 491 6.00 11.61 7.12
C ASP A 491 4.76 10.81 7.52
N ASP A 492 3.96 10.30 6.55
CA ASP A 492 2.73 9.54 6.82
C ASP A 492 3.04 8.12 7.34
N ILE A 493 2.96 7.94 8.65
CA ILE A 493 3.27 6.67 9.32
C ILE A 493 2.25 5.55 9.04
N ALA A 494 1.09 5.87 8.47
CA ALA A 494 0.05 4.89 8.14
C ALA A 494 0.28 4.23 6.78
N SER A 495 0.92 4.90 5.84
CA SER A 495 0.96 4.46 4.44
C SER A 495 1.94 3.33 4.15
N ALA A 496 2.98 3.14 4.98
CA ALA A 496 3.88 1.99 4.93
C ALA A 496 4.57 1.74 6.27
N ASN A 497 5.11 0.52 6.45
CA ASN A 497 5.79 0.13 7.66
C ASN A 497 7.09 0.93 7.90
N ARG A 498 7.64 0.82 9.13
CA ARG A 498 8.87 1.52 9.52
C ARG A 498 10.08 1.09 8.68
N GLU A 499 10.13 -0.18 8.31
CA GLU A 499 11.20 -0.76 7.48
C GLU A 499 11.12 -0.29 6.02
N ASP A 500 9.95 0.12 5.56
CA ASP A 500 9.69 0.67 4.22
C ASP A 500 9.30 2.15 4.32
N ARG A 501 10.09 2.94 5.04
CA ARG A 501 9.80 4.35 5.23
C ARG A 501 9.83 5.15 3.93
N GLU A 502 10.70 4.78 3.00
CA GLU A 502 10.82 5.42 1.70
C GLU A 502 9.53 5.26 0.84
N GLY A 503 8.74 4.23 1.10
CA GLY A 503 7.44 4.01 0.47
C GLY A 503 6.29 4.84 1.07
N ARG A 504 6.53 5.58 2.16
CA ARG A 504 5.49 6.40 2.81
C ARG A 504 5.13 7.63 1.99
N ARG A 505 3.88 8.08 2.11
CA ARG A 505 3.41 9.34 1.52
C ARG A 505 3.97 10.54 2.28
N GLY A 506 4.13 11.68 1.58
CA GLY A 506 4.36 12.98 2.20
C GLY A 506 3.04 13.73 2.37
N VAL A 507 2.71 14.13 3.59
CA VAL A 507 1.44 14.79 3.93
C VAL A 507 1.70 16.11 4.68
N ALA A 508 0.98 16.44 5.74
CA ALA A 508 1.10 17.75 6.41
C ALA A 508 2.49 18.03 7.02
N GLY A 509 3.30 17.01 7.30
CA GLY A 509 4.68 17.17 7.75
C GLY A 509 5.61 17.88 6.74
N ASN A 510 5.19 17.95 5.46
CA ASN A 510 5.83 18.79 4.44
C ASN A 510 6.12 20.21 4.94
N VAL A 511 5.22 20.76 5.75
CA VAL A 511 5.32 22.15 6.27
C VAL A 511 6.60 22.33 7.10
N PHE A 512 6.96 21.35 7.92
CA PHE A 512 8.22 21.38 8.67
C PHE A 512 9.42 21.32 7.71
N ALA A 513 9.38 20.45 6.69
CA ALA A 513 10.45 20.32 5.72
C ALA A 513 10.65 21.63 4.91
N PHE A 514 9.57 22.27 4.48
CA PHE A 514 9.62 23.57 3.78
C PHE A 514 10.24 24.65 4.65
N LYS A 515 9.83 24.73 5.93
CA LYS A 515 10.35 25.70 6.89
C LYS A 515 11.85 25.48 7.17
N ILE A 516 12.27 24.26 7.38
CA ILE A 516 13.67 23.90 7.68
C ILE A 516 14.55 24.14 6.45
N ALA A 517 14.13 23.72 5.25
CA ALA A 517 14.87 23.94 4.01
C ALA A 517 15.05 25.43 3.72
N GLY A 518 13.97 26.22 3.84
CA GLY A 518 13.99 27.65 3.66
C GLY A 518 14.90 28.37 4.65
N ALA A 519 14.86 27.99 5.94
CA ALA A 519 15.70 28.53 6.98
C ALA A 519 17.19 28.22 6.77
N ALA A 520 17.51 26.96 6.42
CA ALA A 520 18.88 26.53 6.15
C ALA A 520 19.48 27.30 4.95
N ALA A 521 18.74 27.42 3.86
CA ALA A 521 19.14 28.20 2.71
C ALA A 521 19.26 29.70 3.01
N ASP A 522 18.34 30.28 3.81
CA ASP A 522 18.35 31.69 4.20
C ASP A 522 19.56 32.06 5.06
N ARG A 523 20.11 31.10 5.83
CA ARG A 523 21.38 31.20 6.57
C ARG A 523 22.63 31.08 5.68
N GLY A 524 22.48 30.81 4.40
CA GLY A 524 23.59 30.67 3.46
C GLY A 524 24.33 29.34 3.56
N LEU A 525 23.68 28.28 4.04
CA LEU A 525 24.24 26.93 4.00
C LEU A 525 24.28 26.42 2.54
N ASP A 526 25.26 25.56 2.24
CA ASP A 526 25.41 24.96 0.90
C ASP A 526 24.33 23.93 0.59
N LEU A 527 24.23 23.56 -0.68
CA LEU A 527 23.18 22.66 -1.20
C LEU A 527 23.15 21.29 -0.50
N GLU A 528 24.30 20.66 -0.28
CA GLU A 528 24.40 19.35 0.37
C GLU A 528 24.00 19.43 1.85
N THR A 529 24.41 20.49 2.52
CA THR A 529 24.05 20.74 3.91
C THR A 529 22.55 21.00 4.05
N CYS A 530 21.96 21.85 3.18
CA CYS A 530 20.52 22.09 3.14
C CYS A 530 19.74 20.79 2.92
N ALA A 531 20.14 19.98 1.94
CA ALA A 531 19.51 18.69 1.65
C ALA A 531 19.62 17.71 2.84
N THR A 532 20.78 17.63 3.48
CA THR A 532 21.03 16.73 4.61
C THR A 532 20.18 17.10 5.83
N ILE A 533 20.10 18.38 6.17
CA ILE A 533 19.29 18.87 7.29
C ILE A 533 17.79 18.65 7.00
N THR A 534 17.35 18.94 5.77
CA THR A 534 15.95 18.75 5.38
C THR A 534 15.57 17.25 5.40
N ARG A 535 16.46 16.35 4.95
CA ARG A 535 16.25 14.91 5.02
C ARG A 535 16.13 14.45 6.49
N ARG A 536 17.01 14.94 7.37
CA ARG A 536 16.93 14.66 8.79
C ARG A 536 15.63 15.17 9.43
N CYS A 537 15.15 16.35 9.02
CA CYS A 537 13.83 16.85 9.43
C CYS A 537 12.72 15.87 9.02
N ASN A 538 12.71 15.43 7.76
CA ASN A 538 11.76 14.43 7.27
C ASN A 538 11.83 13.12 8.08
N GLU A 539 13.04 12.61 8.33
CA GLU A 539 13.25 11.38 9.11
C GLU A 539 12.73 11.46 10.55
N ARG A 540 12.60 12.66 11.10
CA ARG A 540 12.16 12.93 12.46
C ARG A 540 10.73 13.46 12.54
N THR A 541 10.01 13.50 11.42
CA THR A 541 8.61 13.91 11.32
C THR A 541 7.70 12.70 11.20
N PHE A 542 6.62 12.68 11.98
CA PHE A 542 5.65 11.59 12.04
C PHE A 542 4.25 12.17 12.00
N THR A 543 3.47 11.80 10.97
CA THR A 543 2.12 12.30 10.74
C THR A 543 1.12 11.16 10.68
N LEU A 544 -0.06 11.38 11.24
CA LEU A 544 -1.22 10.51 11.09
C LEU A 544 -2.50 11.34 10.93
N GLY A 545 -3.27 11.03 9.89
CA GLY A 545 -4.54 11.68 9.59
C GLY A 545 -5.75 10.86 10.01
N VAL A 546 -6.85 11.54 10.34
CA VAL A 546 -8.17 10.95 10.60
C VAL A 546 -9.21 11.74 9.83
N ALA A 547 -10.00 11.08 8.96
CA ALA A 547 -11.12 11.69 8.26
C ALA A 547 -12.45 11.29 8.90
N LEU A 548 -13.38 12.24 8.93
CA LEU A 548 -14.77 12.09 9.39
C LEU A 548 -15.76 12.14 8.21
N GLU A 549 -15.46 12.94 7.17
CA GLU A 549 -16.25 13.05 5.95
C GLU A 549 -15.32 13.19 4.73
N PRO A 550 -15.74 12.74 3.54
CA PRO A 550 -14.96 12.85 2.32
C PRO A 550 -14.87 14.29 1.80
N CYS A 551 -13.87 14.59 0.96
CA CYS A 551 -13.84 15.83 0.22
C CYS A 551 -14.66 15.76 -1.07
N SER A 552 -15.11 16.91 -1.55
CA SER A 552 -15.85 17.03 -2.80
C SER A 552 -14.99 17.74 -3.88
N LEU A 553 -14.81 17.07 -5.01
CA LEU A 553 -14.00 17.62 -6.11
C LEU A 553 -14.71 18.77 -6.80
N PRO A 554 -14.06 19.91 -7.04
CA PRO A 554 -14.67 21.08 -7.68
C PRO A 554 -15.29 20.77 -9.05
N GLN A 555 -14.58 19.96 -9.87
CA GLN A 555 -14.98 19.61 -11.25
C GLN A 555 -16.28 18.82 -11.31
N THR A 556 -16.44 17.85 -10.40
CA THR A 556 -17.63 16.98 -10.39
C THR A 556 -18.68 17.42 -9.38
N ARG A 557 -18.29 18.20 -8.39
CA ARG A 557 -19.06 18.52 -7.19
C ARG A 557 -19.59 17.30 -6.44
N ARG A 558 -18.86 16.18 -6.54
CA ARG A 558 -19.17 14.90 -5.89
C ARG A 558 -18.07 14.55 -4.90
N TYR A 559 -18.43 13.79 -3.89
CA TYR A 559 -17.47 13.23 -2.94
C TYR A 559 -16.56 12.21 -3.61
N ASN A 560 -15.28 12.20 -3.21
CA ASN A 560 -14.24 11.36 -3.81
C ASN A 560 -14.14 9.96 -3.19
N PHE A 561 -14.68 9.75 -1.99
CA PHE A 561 -14.82 8.43 -1.36
C PHE A 561 -16.09 8.37 -0.50
N GLU A 562 -16.39 7.21 0.09
CA GLU A 562 -17.55 7.00 0.95
C GLU A 562 -17.10 6.62 2.36
N ILE A 563 -17.72 7.21 3.38
CA ILE A 563 -17.56 6.88 4.79
C ILE A 563 -18.95 6.81 5.43
N GLY A 564 -19.15 5.87 6.37
CA GLY A 564 -20.44 5.74 7.05
C GLY A 564 -20.71 6.94 7.96
N PRO A 565 -22.00 7.21 8.28
CA PRO A 565 -22.39 8.40 9.07
C PRO A 565 -21.81 8.39 10.49
N ASP A 566 -21.51 7.22 11.04
CA ASP A 566 -20.96 7.04 12.38
C ASP A 566 -19.54 6.47 12.35
N ASP A 567 -18.86 6.51 11.18
CA ASP A 567 -17.52 5.96 11.00
C ASP A 567 -16.47 7.09 10.93
N MET A 568 -15.23 6.74 11.28
CA MET A 568 -14.03 7.52 11.01
C MET A 568 -13.00 6.67 10.27
N GLU A 569 -12.14 7.30 9.46
CA GLU A 569 -11.06 6.62 8.74
C GLU A 569 -9.70 7.12 9.20
N ILE A 570 -8.88 6.19 9.74
CA ILE A 570 -7.57 6.47 10.32
C ILE A 570 -6.46 6.15 9.31
N GLY A 571 -5.53 7.09 9.12
CA GLY A 571 -4.43 6.96 8.17
C GLY A 571 -4.83 7.30 6.74
N ILE A 572 -5.87 8.10 6.57
CA ILE A 572 -6.29 8.59 5.25
C ILE A 572 -5.23 9.50 4.63
N GLY A 573 -5.07 9.41 3.31
CA GLY A 573 -4.23 10.32 2.55
C GLY A 573 -4.92 11.63 2.21
N ILE A 574 -4.13 12.63 1.79
CA ILE A 574 -4.63 13.99 1.48
C ILE A 574 -5.45 14.07 0.18
N HIS A 575 -5.45 13.04 -0.66
CA HIS A 575 -6.33 12.95 -1.83
C HIS A 575 -7.54 12.03 -1.57
N GLY A 576 -7.71 11.53 -0.33
CA GLY A 576 -8.73 10.54 0.01
C GLY A 576 -8.29 9.10 -0.29
N GLU A 577 -6.98 8.83 -0.35
CA GLU A 577 -6.48 7.46 -0.42
C GLU A 577 -6.88 6.70 0.83
N PRO A 578 -7.32 5.42 0.69
CA PRO A 578 -7.84 4.66 1.82
C PRO A 578 -6.89 4.63 3.02
N GLY A 579 -7.44 4.80 4.21
CA GLY A 579 -6.73 4.64 5.47
C GLY A 579 -6.41 3.19 5.79
N VAL A 580 -5.73 2.99 6.89
CA VAL A 580 -5.35 1.65 7.37
C VAL A 580 -6.43 1.01 8.25
N LEU A 581 -7.35 1.81 8.78
CA LEU A 581 -8.38 1.35 9.71
C LEU A 581 -9.61 2.24 9.61
N ARG A 582 -10.79 1.61 9.53
CA ARG A 582 -12.09 2.28 9.63
C ARG A 582 -12.81 1.73 10.86
N GLU A 583 -13.20 2.62 11.75
CA GLU A 583 -13.89 2.30 13.01
C GLU A 583 -15.04 3.26 13.25
N ALA A 584 -15.91 2.93 14.22
CA ALA A 584 -16.93 3.84 14.67
C ALA A 584 -16.31 5.11 15.27
N LEU A 585 -16.93 6.25 15.04
CA LEU A 585 -16.50 7.53 15.61
C LEU A 585 -16.52 7.46 17.14
N THR A 586 -15.40 7.81 17.75
CA THR A 586 -15.24 7.88 19.21
C THR A 586 -15.00 9.32 19.67
N SER A 587 -14.75 9.53 20.97
CA SER A 587 -14.44 10.85 21.50
C SER A 587 -13.13 11.42 20.95
N ALA A 588 -13.00 12.73 20.91
CA ALA A 588 -11.78 13.41 20.46
C ALA A 588 -10.54 12.96 21.27
N ASP A 589 -10.69 12.71 22.58
CA ASP A 589 -9.61 12.23 23.44
C ASP A 589 -9.15 10.83 23.04
N GLU A 590 -10.08 9.90 22.77
CA GLU A 590 -9.74 8.54 22.32
C GLU A 590 -9.11 8.55 20.93
N ILE A 591 -9.55 9.40 20.02
CA ILE A 591 -8.92 9.59 18.71
C ILE A 591 -7.48 10.06 18.86
N VAL A 592 -7.25 11.09 19.68
CA VAL A 592 -5.89 11.59 19.94
C VAL A 592 -5.03 10.53 20.62
N ASP A 593 -5.59 9.78 21.58
CA ASP A 593 -4.86 8.71 22.26
C ASP A 593 -4.38 7.66 21.25
N MET A 594 -5.25 7.21 20.35
CA MET A 594 -4.93 6.24 19.30
C MET A 594 -3.88 6.77 18.32
N VAL A 595 -4.00 8.02 17.86
CA VAL A 595 -3.04 8.68 16.98
C VAL A 595 -1.68 8.83 17.63
N MET A 596 -1.66 9.36 18.87
CA MET A 596 -0.41 9.58 19.61
C MET A 596 0.28 8.27 20.01
N ASP A 597 -0.44 7.19 20.29
CA ASP A 597 0.16 5.87 20.54
C ASP A 597 0.92 5.36 19.31
N LYS A 598 0.37 5.53 18.10
CA LYS A 598 1.05 5.18 16.85
C LYS A 598 2.27 6.09 16.60
N ILE A 599 2.15 7.40 16.82
CA ILE A 599 3.27 8.35 16.70
C ILE A 599 4.37 8.01 17.71
N PHE A 600 4.02 7.71 18.97
CA PHE A 600 5.01 7.33 19.98
C PHE A 600 5.70 6.00 19.70
N ALA A 601 5.01 5.04 19.11
CA ALA A 601 5.61 3.77 18.69
C ALA A 601 6.70 3.98 17.63
N GLU A 602 6.50 4.93 16.73
CA GLU A 602 7.46 5.33 15.69
C GLU A 602 8.58 6.23 16.25
N MET A 603 8.22 7.31 16.92
CA MET A 603 9.14 8.34 17.40
C MET A 603 9.98 7.87 18.60
N ARG A 604 9.39 7.07 19.53
CA ARG A 604 10.01 6.58 20.77
C ARG A 604 10.61 7.70 21.62
N PRO A 605 9.81 8.67 22.05
CA PRO A 605 10.32 9.83 22.77
C PRO A 605 10.84 9.46 24.15
N GLY A 606 11.95 10.08 24.55
CA GLY A 606 12.50 10.05 25.90
C GLY A 606 12.06 11.23 26.76
N ALA A 607 12.19 11.09 28.08
CA ALA A 607 11.96 12.23 28.99
C ALA A 607 12.97 13.35 28.72
N GLY A 608 12.49 14.58 28.59
CA GLY A 608 13.31 15.75 28.26
C GLY A 608 13.42 16.05 26.77
N ASP A 609 12.93 15.18 25.90
CA ASP A 609 12.88 15.45 24.46
C ASP A 609 12.01 16.67 24.15
N ARG A 610 12.32 17.31 23.02
CA ARG A 610 11.62 18.50 22.53
C ARG A 610 11.00 18.21 21.17
N VAL A 611 9.78 18.71 20.95
CA VAL A 611 9.03 18.48 19.72
C VAL A 611 8.40 19.77 19.20
N ALA A 612 8.12 19.80 17.88
CA ALA A 612 7.16 20.71 17.31
C ALA A 612 5.89 19.92 16.93
N VAL A 613 4.73 20.53 17.13
CA VAL A 613 3.42 19.92 16.88
C VAL A 613 2.67 20.73 15.83
N LEU A 614 2.14 20.06 14.81
CA LEU A 614 1.22 20.62 13.84
C LEU A 614 -0.12 19.89 13.94
N VAL A 615 -1.19 20.61 14.28
CA VAL A 615 -2.57 20.12 14.21
C VAL A 615 -3.23 20.76 13.02
N ASN A 616 -3.38 19.98 11.97
CA ASN A 616 -3.78 20.45 10.65
C ASN A 616 -5.21 20.01 10.30
N SER A 617 -6.08 20.97 9.98
CA SER A 617 -7.41 20.70 9.41
C SER A 617 -7.29 20.19 7.98
N PHE A 618 -8.10 19.22 7.61
CA PHE A 618 -8.23 18.81 6.20
C PHE A 618 -9.10 19.75 5.35
N GLY A 619 -9.66 20.81 5.95
CA GLY A 619 -10.39 21.85 5.25
C GLY A 619 -11.70 22.25 5.91
N SER A 620 -12.54 21.31 6.33
CA SER A 620 -13.83 21.59 6.97
C SER A 620 -13.80 21.59 8.50
N THR A 621 -12.75 21.07 9.14
CA THR A 621 -12.67 21.00 10.59
C THR A 621 -12.36 22.37 11.19
N PRO A 622 -13.24 22.93 12.05
CA PRO A 622 -13.09 24.27 12.59
C PRO A 622 -12.01 24.33 13.69
N MET A 623 -11.48 25.53 13.91
CA MET A 623 -10.47 25.80 14.95
C MET A 623 -10.86 25.30 16.34
N MET A 624 -12.15 25.35 16.68
CA MET A 624 -12.65 24.86 17.98
C MET A 624 -12.29 23.38 18.20
N GLU A 625 -12.50 22.54 17.20
CA GLU A 625 -12.21 21.11 17.27
C GLU A 625 -10.70 20.84 17.25
N LEU A 626 -9.93 21.58 16.46
CA LEU A 626 -8.47 21.48 16.49
C LEU A 626 -7.87 21.83 17.86
N PHE A 627 -8.43 22.80 18.58
CA PHE A 627 -8.00 23.11 19.96
C PHE A 627 -8.39 22.02 20.95
N ILE A 628 -9.51 21.32 20.75
CA ILE A 628 -9.89 20.16 21.56
C ILE A 628 -8.86 19.04 21.36
N LEU A 629 -8.47 18.74 20.12
CA LEU A 629 -7.41 17.76 19.83
C LEU A 629 -6.08 18.18 20.44
N TYR A 630 -5.67 19.46 20.26
CA TYR A 630 -4.38 19.96 20.77
C TYR A 630 -4.28 19.85 22.30
N ARG A 631 -5.36 20.15 23.05
CA ARG A 631 -5.41 19.98 24.51
C ARG A 631 -4.97 18.55 24.90
N ARG A 632 -5.53 17.55 24.26
CA ARG A 632 -5.20 16.15 24.57
C ARG A 632 -3.79 15.78 24.13
N ILE A 633 -3.30 16.30 23.01
CA ILE A 633 -1.91 16.10 22.54
C ILE A 633 -0.93 16.64 23.58
N GLU A 634 -1.17 17.84 24.10
CA GLU A 634 -0.34 18.46 25.15
C GLU A 634 -0.31 17.59 26.40
N GLU A 635 -1.45 17.12 26.89
CA GLU A 635 -1.53 16.19 28.03
C GLU A 635 -0.70 14.91 27.81
N ARG A 636 -0.79 14.31 26.60
CA ARG A 636 -0.08 13.09 26.25
C ARG A 636 1.45 13.27 26.20
N LEU A 637 1.92 14.39 25.65
CA LEU A 637 3.35 14.73 25.59
C LEU A 637 3.90 15.07 26.98
N SER A 638 3.16 15.89 27.75
CA SER A 638 3.53 16.25 29.13
C SER A 638 3.62 15.03 30.03
N ALA A 639 2.72 14.06 29.92
CA ALA A 639 2.74 12.81 30.68
C ALA A 639 4.02 11.98 30.42
N LYS A 640 4.67 12.16 29.27
CA LYS A 640 5.98 11.55 28.93
C LYS A 640 7.17 12.46 29.23
N SER A 641 6.95 13.62 29.84
CA SER A 641 7.97 14.65 30.08
C SER A 641 8.63 15.14 28.78
N VAL A 642 7.87 15.23 27.70
CA VAL A 642 8.27 15.78 26.41
C VAL A 642 7.78 17.23 26.32
N THR A 643 8.67 18.14 25.92
CA THR A 643 8.37 19.57 25.84
C THR A 643 7.97 19.97 24.41
N ILE A 644 6.85 20.67 24.26
CA ILE A 644 6.47 21.29 22.99
C ILE A 644 7.23 22.62 22.87
N ALA A 645 8.18 22.69 21.92
CA ALA A 645 8.97 23.88 21.64
C ALA A 645 8.25 24.84 20.68
N ALA A 646 7.45 24.31 19.77
CA ALA A 646 6.63 25.07 18.83
C ALA A 646 5.33 24.33 18.52
N ASN A 647 4.27 25.07 18.24
CA ASN A 647 3.02 24.49 17.75
C ASN A 647 2.39 25.35 16.67
N TRP A 648 1.75 24.69 15.72
CA TRP A 648 0.95 25.31 14.66
C TRP A 648 -0.40 24.60 14.59
N ILE A 649 -1.50 25.37 14.66
CA ILE A 649 -2.86 24.83 14.71
C ILE A 649 -3.69 25.58 13.70
N GLY A 650 -4.25 24.88 12.72
CA GLY A 650 -5.06 25.53 11.68
C GLY A 650 -5.07 24.77 10.35
N HIS A 651 -5.18 25.52 9.26
CA HIS A 651 -5.17 25.01 7.89
C HIS A 651 -3.78 25.20 7.31
N TYR A 652 -3.04 24.12 7.10
CA TYR A 652 -1.67 24.15 6.60
C TYR A 652 -1.46 23.29 5.34
N CYS A 653 -2.09 22.11 5.31
CA CYS A 653 -2.12 21.20 4.17
C CYS A 653 -3.47 20.51 4.14
N THR A 654 -4.41 21.04 3.35
CA THR A 654 -5.81 20.59 3.37
C THR A 654 -6.07 19.48 2.33
N SER A 655 -7.28 19.01 2.28
CA SER A 655 -7.85 18.13 1.26
C SER A 655 -9.19 18.71 0.84
N ILE A 656 -9.15 19.88 0.23
CA ILE A 656 -10.30 20.70 -0.20
C ILE A 656 -11.23 21.00 1.00
N ASP A 657 -12.37 20.29 1.09
CA ASP A 657 -13.42 20.42 2.12
C ASP A 657 -13.60 19.13 2.93
N MET A 658 -12.58 18.28 3.02
CA MET A 658 -12.63 17.09 3.85
C MET A 658 -12.82 17.46 5.33
N ALA A 659 -13.77 16.81 6.02
CA ALA A 659 -13.84 16.89 7.47
C ALA A 659 -12.86 15.87 8.08
N GLY A 660 -12.02 16.36 8.99
CA GLY A 660 -10.98 15.58 9.62
C GLY A 660 -9.75 16.44 9.93
N ALA A 661 -8.76 15.81 10.51
CA ALA A 661 -7.51 16.47 10.88
C ALA A 661 -6.33 15.51 10.82
N SER A 662 -5.12 16.05 10.70
CA SER A 662 -3.88 15.32 10.92
C SER A 662 -3.06 15.91 12.06
N ILE A 663 -2.35 15.03 12.75
CA ILE A 663 -1.40 15.39 13.81
C ILE A 663 -0.02 15.04 13.29
N SER A 664 0.86 16.05 13.18
CA SER A 664 2.26 15.85 12.83
C SER A 664 3.13 16.25 14.02
N VAL A 665 4.11 15.41 14.34
CA VAL A 665 5.08 15.68 15.40
C VAL A 665 6.48 15.59 14.81
N LEU A 666 7.24 16.68 14.90
CA LEU A 666 8.66 16.75 14.56
C LEU A 666 9.48 16.60 15.86
N HIS A 667 10.28 15.55 15.94
CA HIS A 667 11.22 15.34 17.04
C HIS A 667 12.47 16.19 16.83
N LEU A 668 12.64 17.21 17.65
CA LEU A 668 13.67 18.24 17.51
C LEU A 668 15.03 17.77 18.07
N ASP A 669 16.08 18.17 17.39
CA ASP A 669 17.40 18.38 17.96
C ASP A 669 17.70 19.90 18.02
N ALA A 670 18.82 20.28 18.60
CA ALA A 670 19.15 21.70 18.81
C ALA A 670 19.23 22.49 17.49
N GLU A 671 19.72 21.89 16.39
CA GLU A 671 19.82 22.54 15.09
C GLU A 671 18.46 22.68 14.42
N LEU A 672 17.63 21.64 14.44
CA LEU A 672 16.28 21.71 13.90
C LEU A 672 15.41 22.71 14.66
N GLU A 673 15.55 22.79 15.99
CA GLU A 673 14.83 23.75 16.81
C GLU A 673 15.24 25.19 16.48
N ASP A 674 16.53 25.44 16.33
CA ASP A 674 17.08 26.75 15.97
C ASP A 674 16.67 27.18 14.53
N LEU A 675 16.64 26.24 13.59
CA LEU A 675 16.15 26.50 12.23
C LEU A 675 14.62 26.67 12.18
N LEU A 676 13.88 25.95 13.02
CA LEU A 676 12.43 26.12 13.11
C LEU A 676 12.06 27.50 13.64
N ALA A 677 12.85 28.04 14.58
CA ALA A 677 12.70 29.39 15.15
C ALA A 677 13.22 30.49 14.22
N HIS A 678 13.96 30.18 13.15
CA HIS A 678 14.46 31.17 12.21
C HIS A 678 13.31 32.01 11.61
N PRO A 679 13.43 33.35 11.54
CA PRO A 679 12.37 34.18 10.99
C PRO A 679 11.96 33.78 9.56
N CYS A 680 10.66 33.80 9.31
CA CYS A 680 10.11 33.59 7.98
C CYS A 680 8.85 34.41 7.76
N ASP A 681 8.58 34.80 6.51
CA ASP A 681 7.41 35.57 6.12
C ASP A 681 6.85 35.04 4.80
N GLY A 682 5.78 34.28 4.90
CA GLY A 682 4.99 33.75 3.80
C GLY A 682 3.49 33.86 4.06
N PRO A 683 2.65 33.67 3.06
CA PRO A 683 1.19 33.80 3.19
C PRO A 683 0.59 32.91 4.28
N ALA A 684 1.09 31.67 4.43
CA ALA A 684 0.54 30.68 5.35
C ALA A 684 1.33 30.53 6.66
N LEU A 685 2.59 30.98 6.69
CA LEU A 685 3.45 30.81 7.86
C LEU A 685 4.35 32.03 8.07
N ARG A 686 4.25 32.57 9.28
CA ARG A 686 5.11 33.65 9.74
C ARG A 686 5.74 33.26 11.09
N VAL A 687 7.04 33.42 11.21
CA VAL A 687 7.82 33.23 12.44
C VAL A 687 8.74 34.45 12.61
N GLY A 688 8.73 35.08 13.80
CA GLY A 688 9.57 36.25 14.14
C GLY A 688 8.88 37.57 14.02
#